data_422d469cc3234209bc52313b62ad153a
#
_entry.id   422d469cc3234209bc52313b62ad153a
#
_cell.length_a   1.000
_cell.length_b   1.000
_cell.length_c   1.000
_cell.angle_alpha   90.00
_cell.angle_beta   90.00
_cell.angle_gamma   90.00
#
_symmetry.space_group_name_H-M   'P 1'
#
loop_
_entity.id
_entity.type
_entity.pdbx_description
1 polymer ?
#
loop_
_entity_poly.entity_id
_entity_poly.type
_entity_poly.pdbx_seq_one_letter_code
_entity_poly.pdbx_strand_id
1 'polypeptide(L)'
;QDEDALCLVRLHKEEDIDGTDRVDLAGWREISRELYWTGEQMECNYSIIRFSRKTTSLQMSVVLSTCNQLEWLEKVLWGYEAQDTKNFELIIADDGSRKETYDMLQRITPQLSFQVKHVWHEDKGFRKCDILNKGILAAQADYLLFSDGDCIPRKDFVSTHLCLRRKGRFLSGGYHKLSMDLSKDITKDDILSGRCFDLQWMRGKGMPASFKNNKLTATGFKRWALNTFTPTKASWNGHNASGWLSDILAVNGFDERMQYGGQDREFGERLENYGIHGMQIRYSTVCLHLDHARGYKTKDSIQKNRNIRKHTRGAKVQWASLGIVKDELRGQSVKVNSYYDRYTREEEKLTSYKEKGGFYRHIYSLPCRWRRAKYHDKVVRAYQQDTDAPALSNHSGVIVSLTTFPPRISQLHLMLKSILWQTCPPEKIIVWLSEQEFPGRLNDLPEELKRLMAKGIAFRFVSENFRSHKKYHYVFREYPDSKVITVDDDLIYPRNTVERLLSLSYQYPDTVCGNVIRKIHMDGNSFSVYRKWTKVFTMPVNSSLQNVAIGCGGIYYPPHWYGEELFDWKIISEHCPSADDLWLKANELKRRVKVTGGGEFYPRPIELPQTQNNSLQKKNNGKTNLNDKQWKSLNELWKLDELYCINGK
;
A
#
# COMPACT_ATOMS: atom_id res chain seq x y z
N GLN A 1 7.96 9.52 12.67
CA GLN A 1 7.85 8.06 12.73
C GLN A 1 7.63 7.59 11.32
N ASP A 2 8.67 6.94 10.79
CA ASP A 2 8.78 6.58 9.40
C ASP A 2 7.82 5.44 9.06
N GLU A 3 6.80 5.75 8.27
CA GLU A 3 6.02 4.74 7.59
C GLU A 3 6.87 4.23 6.42
N ASP A 4 7.36 3.00 6.52
CA ASP A 4 8.02 2.29 5.43
C ASP A 4 7.09 2.25 4.21
N ALA A 5 7.39 3.04 3.19
CA ALA A 5 6.63 3.02 1.94
C ALA A 5 6.99 1.76 1.16
N LEU A 6 6.03 0.85 0.97
CA LEU A 6 6.15 -0.32 0.11
C LEU A 6 6.18 0.11 -1.35
N CYS A 7 7.28 -0.17 -2.04
CA CYS A 7 7.44 0.06 -3.47
C CYS A 7 7.30 -1.25 -4.24
N LEU A 8 6.46 -1.28 -5.29
CA LEU A 8 6.28 -2.44 -6.18
C LEU A 8 7.06 -2.21 -7.46
N VAL A 9 7.99 -3.10 -7.78
CA VAL A 9 8.83 -3.03 -8.99
C VAL A 9 8.46 -4.15 -9.93
N ARG A 10 8.33 -3.85 -11.24
CA ARG A 10 8.19 -4.82 -12.32
C ARG A 10 9.57 -5.14 -12.90
N LEU A 11 9.91 -6.42 -13.05
CA LEU A 11 11.06 -6.88 -13.81
C LEU A 11 10.57 -7.66 -15.04
N HIS A 12 11.18 -7.43 -16.19
CA HIS A 12 11.06 -8.28 -17.37
C HIS A 12 11.91 -9.56 -17.20
N LYS A 13 11.72 -10.57 -18.07
CA LYS A 13 12.44 -11.87 -18.07
C LYS A 13 13.91 -11.74 -17.68
N GLU A 14 14.43 -12.70 -16.92
CA GLU A 14 15.84 -12.74 -16.54
C GLU A 14 16.80 -12.70 -17.74
N GLU A 15 16.37 -13.17 -18.90
CA GLU A 15 17.16 -13.16 -20.16
C GLU A 15 17.22 -11.77 -20.84
N ASP A 16 16.30 -10.84 -20.53
CA ASP A 16 16.26 -9.49 -21.08
C ASP A 16 16.97 -8.47 -20.17
N ILE A 17 17.63 -8.89 -19.11
CA ILE A 17 18.40 -8.03 -18.22
C ILE A 17 19.81 -7.81 -18.83
N ASP A 18 19.84 -7.25 -20.01
CA ASP A 18 20.99 -6.48 -20.42
C ASP A 18 21.07 -5.24 -19.54
N GLY A 19 22.27 -4.91 -19.00
CA GLY A 19 22.46 -3.99 -17.88
C GLY A 19 21.90 -2.57 -18.01
N THR A 20 21.18 -2.28 -19.09
CA THR A 20 20.62 -0.97 -19.45
C THR A 20 19.23 -0.69 -18.89
N ASP A 21 18.44 -1.70 -18.53
CA ASP A 21 17.06 -1.56 -18.00
C ASP A 21 16.96 -1.66 -16.46
N ARG A 22 18.07 -1.68 -15.75
CA ARG A 22 18.07 -1.78 -14.28
C ARG A 22 17.70 -0.44 -13.64
N VAL A 23 16.62 -0.44 -12.88
CA VAL A 23 16.34 0.65 -11.95
C VAL A 23 17.33 0.56 -10.78
N ASP A 24 18.06 1.66 -10.51
CA ASP A 24 18.90 1.72 -9.31
C ASP A 24 18.05 1.71 -8.04
N LEU A 25 18.11 0.60 -7.31
CA LEU A 25 17.40 0.39 -6.05
C LEU A 25 18.33 0.57 -4.83
N ALA A 26 19.46 1.28 -4.96
CA ALA A 26 20.46 1.43 -3.90
C ALA A 26 19.88 1.97 -2.58
N GLY A 27 18.79 2.77 -2.64
CA GLY A 27 18.07 3.30 -1.48
C GLY A 27 17.01 2.36 -0.89
N TRP A 28 16.84 1.15 -1.42
CA TRP A 28 15.78 0.23 -1.05
C TRP A 28 16.32 -1.10 -0.54
N ARG A 29 15.59 -1.73 0.39
CA ARG A 29 15.84 -3.09 0.83
C ARG A 29 14.69 -3.97 0.34
N GLU A 30 15.01 -5.00 -0.43
CA GLU A 30 14.03 -6.00 -0.84
C GLU A 30 13.44 -6.70 0.39
N ILE A 31 12.12 -6.73 0.51
CA ILE A 31 11.38 -7.44 1.58
C ILE A 31 10.60 -8.62 1.05
N SER A 32 10.18 -8.62 -0.21
CA SER A 32 9.54 -9.77 -0.86
C SER A 32 9.64 -9.68 -2.36
N ARG A 33 9.64 -10.84 -3.02
CA ARG A 33 9.61 -10.97 -4.48
C ARG A 33 8.53 -11.95 -4.89
N GLU A 34 7.64 -11.54 -5.78
CA GLU A 34 6.59 -12.39 -6.35
C GLU A 34 6.81 -12.54 -7.85
N LEU A 35 6.88 -13.78 -8.34
CA LEU A 35 7.03 -14.10 -9.77
C LEU A 35 5.65 -14.40 -10.37
N TYR A 36 5.34 -13.79 -11.52
CA TYR A 36 4.10 -13.99 -12.24
C TYR A 36 4.36 -14.67 -13.57
N TRP A 37 3.72 -15.81 -13.77
CA TRP A 37 3.82 -16.65 -14.95
C TRP A 37 2.57 -16.47 -15.82
N THR A 38 2.74 -16.20 -17.11
CA THR A 38 1.64 -16.07 -18.05
C THR A 38 1.81 -17.07 -19.19
N GLY A 39 0.75 -17.87 -19.48
CA GLY A 39 0.68 -18.78 -20.61
C GLY A 39 1.02 -20.24 -20.32
N GLU A 40 0.69 -21.13 -21.27
CA GLU A 40 0.91 -22.59 -21.20
C GLU A 40 2.39 -22.99 -21.34
N GLN A 41 3.24 -22.12 -21.83
CA GLN A 41 4.69 -22.27 -21.84
C GLN A 41 5.27 -21.42 -20.72
N MET A 42 5.90 -22.06 -19.74
CA MET A 42 6.50 -21.50 -18.52
C MET A 42 7.41 -20.27 -18.76
N GLU A 43 6.88 -19.20 -19.29
CA GLU A 43 7.60 -17.94 -19.46
C GLU A 43 7.22 -16.97 -18.34
N CYS A 44 8.18 -16.72 -17.44
CA CYS A 44 8.03 -15.69 -16.41
C CYS A 44 8.08 -14.31 -17.09
N ASN A 45 6.96 -13.66 -17.20
CA ASN A 45 6.91 -12.36 -17.85
C ASN A 45 7.12 -11.20 -16.87
N TYR A 46 6.86 -11.40 -15.55
CA TYR A 46 6.93 -10.33 -14.56
C TYR A 46 7.26 -10.82 -13.17
N SER A 47 8.08 -10.06 -12.43
CA SER A 47 8.17 -10.18 -10.99
C SER A 47 7.72 -8.89 -10.31
N ILE A 48 6.97 -9.02 -9.21
CA ILE A 48 6.68 -7.91 -8.30
C ILE A 48 7.61 -8.07 -7.11
N ILE A 49 8.53 -7.12 -6.97
CA ILE A 49 9.45 -7.07 -5.84
C ILE A 49 9.00 -5.95 -4.92
N ARG A 50 8.83 -6.26 -3.65
CA ARG A 50 8.52 -5.28 -2.62
C ARG A 50 9.77 -4.88 -1.90
N PHE A 51 9.94 -3.58 -1.72
CA PHE A 51 11.07 -3.00 -1.03
C PHE A 51 10.59 -2.14 0.12
N SER A 52 11.29 -2.19 1.25
CA SER A 52 11.24 -1.12 2.25
C SER A 52 12.38 -0.14 1.99
N ARG A 53 12.14 1.12 2.27
CA ARG A 53 13.19 2.12 2.14
C ARG A 53 14.24 1.98 3.22
N LYS A 54 15.49 2.15 2.81
CA LYS A 54 16.56 2.47 3.75
C LYS A 54 16.34 3.91 4.22
N THR A 55 16.50 4.17 5.50
CA THR A 55 16.50 5.54 6.06
C THR A 55 17.52 6.39 5.31
N THR A 56 17.06 7.46 4.67
CA THR A 56 17.93 8.39 3.94
C THR A 56 17.86 9.78 4.59
N SER A 57 18.96 10.52 4.55
CA SER A 57 19.00 11.93 4.95
C SER A 57 18.43 12.87 3.89
N LEU A 58 18.18 12.38 2.68
CA LEU A 58 17.67 13.18 1.57
C LEU A 58 16.22 13.62 1.84
N GLN A 59 15.94 14.90 1.61
CA GLN A 59 14.61 15.48 1.85
C GLN A 59 13.71 15.45 0.60
N MET A 60 14.29 15.35 -0.60
CA MET A 60 13.56 15.39 -1.87
C MET A 60 14.27 14.59 -2.96
N SER A 61 13.53 13.89 -3.79
CA SER A 61 13.98 13.36 -5.08
C SER A 61 13.29 14.15 -6.19
N VAL A 62 14.09 14.74 -7.07
CA VAL A 62 13.58 15.46 -8.25
C VAL A 62 13.58 14.50 -9.43
N VAL A 63 12.41 14.23 -10.01
CA VAL A 63 12.24 13.42 -11.21
C VAL A 63 12.11 14.35 -12.42
N LEU A 64 13.16 14.38 -13.25
CA LEU A 64 13.30 15.26 -14.40
C LEU A 64 13.14 14.47 -15.69
N SER A 65 12.05 14.72 -16.45
CA SER A 65 11.84 14.02 -17.72
C SER A 65 12.57 14.70 -18.87
N THR A 66 13.24 13.92 -19.72
CA THR A 66 13.92 14.43 -20.93
C THR A 66 13.79 13.46 -22.11
N CYS A 67 13.98 13.95 -23.33
CA CYS A 67 14.13 13.16 -24.55
C CYS A 67 14.79 14.02 -25.62
N ASN A 68 16.01 13.69 -26.04
CA ASN A 68 16.75 14.33 -27.14
C ASN A 68 16.82 15.88 -27.08
N GLN A 69 16.88 16.48 -25.86
CA GLN A 69 16.91 17.92 -25.63
C GLN A 69 18.24 18.34 -24.95
N LEU A 70 19.36 17.98 -25.54
CA LEU A 70 20.69 18.06 -24.96
C LEU A 70 21.03 19.48 -24.43
N GLU A 71 20.86 20.51 -25.26
CA GLU A 71 21.17 21.92 -24.90
C GLU A 71 20.28 22.43 -23.75
N TRP A 72 19.00 22.11 -23.80
CA TRP A 72 18.05 22.52 -22.76
C TRP A 72 18.31 21.80 -21.45
N LEU A 73 18.57 20.49 -21.50
CA LEU A 73 18.89 19.69 -20.32
C LEU A 73 20.16 20.21 -19.62
N GLU A 74 21.18 20.58 -20.36
CA GLU A 74 22.38 21.18 -19.78
C GLU A 74 22.08 22.46 -19.02
N LYS A 75 21.28 23.37 -19.60
CA LYS A 75 20.82 24.61 -18.92
C LYS A 75 20.02 24.32 -17.66
N VAL A 76 19.15 23.30 -17.68
CA VAL A 76 18.34 22.90 -16.53
C VAL A 76 19.22 22.33 -15.40
N LEU A 77 20.25 21.53 -15.72
CA LEU A 77 21.20 21.02 -14.73
C LEU A 77 21.91 22.15 -13.97
N TRP A 78 22.34 23.23 -14.69
CA TRP A 78 22.89 24.41 -14.05
C TRP A 78 21.88 25.17 -13.18
N GLY A 79 20.59 25.12 -13.52
CA GLY A 79 19.51 25.63 -12.68
C GLY A 79 19.35 24.86 -11.36
N TYR A 80 19.56 23.55 -11.38
CA TYR A 80 19.60 22.75 -10.15
C TYR A 80 20.90 22.95 -9.39
N GLU A 81 22.02 23.20 -10.05
CA GLU A 81 23.29 23.59 -9.38
C GLU A 81 23.12 24.95 -8.66
N ALA A 82 22.32 25.87 -9.16
CA ALA A 82 22.06 27.17 -8.54
C ALA A 82 21.09 27.12 -7.34
N GLN A 83 20.55 25.95 -6.94
CA GLN A 83 19.58 25.85 -5.83
C GLN A 83 20.19 26.28 -4.49
N ASP A 84 19.37 26.91 -3.65
CA ASP A 84 19.69 27.38 -2.29
C ASP A 84 19.82 26.24 -1.27
N THR A 85 19.38 25.05 -1.61
CA THR A 85 19.57 23.81 -0.84
C THR A 85 20.15 22.71 -1.73
N LYS A 86 20.98 21.82 -1.14
CA LYS A 86 21.58 20.67 -1.84
C LYS A 86 21.12 19.34 -1.26
N ASN A 87 20.19 19.35 -0.30
CA ASN A 87 19.68 18.13 0.31
C ASN A 87 18.58 17.47 -0.56
N PHE A 88 18.92 17.20 -1.82
CA PHE A 88 18.10 16.49 -2.79
C PHE A 88 18.94 15.65 -3.73
N GLU A 89 18.34 14.70 -4.40
CA GLU A 89 18.88 14.00 -5.55
C GLU A 89 18.11 14.38 -6.81
N LEU A 90 18.77 14.26 -7.97
CA LEU A 90 18.15 14.47 -9.28
C LEU A 90 18.12 13.15 -10.04
N ILE A 91 16.93 12.73 -10.46
CA ILE A 91 16.70 11.52 -11.26
C ILE A 91 16.30 11.96 -12.66
N ILE A 92 17.20 11.74 -13.61
CA ILE A 92 16.94 12.05 -15.02
C ILE A 92 16.18 10.86 -15.61
N ALA A 93 14.88 11.04 -15.82
CA ALA A 93 13.97 10.09 -16.46
C ALA A 93 14.02 10.33 -17.99
N ASP A 94 14.85 9.58 -18.67
CA ASP A 94 15.20 9.78 -20.06
C ASP A 94 14.44 8.84 -20.99
N ASP A 95 13.50 9.40 -21.78
CA ASP A 95 12.60 8.69 -22.70
C ASP A 95 13.30 8.33 -24.03
N GLY A 96 14.45 7.65 -23.95
CA GLY A 96 15.15 7.10 -25.11
C GLY A 96 16.02 8.11 -25.86
N SER A 97 16.69 9.03 -25.15
CA SER A 97 17.65 9.91 -25.78
C SER A 97 18.85 9.16 -26.36
N ARG A 98 19.46 9.77 -27.36
CA ARG A 98 20.62 9.25 -28.04
C ARG A 98 21.87 9.36 -27.15
N LYS A 99 22.96 8.68 -27.57
CA LYS A 99 24.23 8.59 -26.85
C LYS A 99 24.84 9.96 -26.46
N GLU A 100 24.62 10.98 -27.24
CA GLU A 100 25.15 12.33 -26.98
C GLU A 100 24.63 12.91 -25.66
N THR A 101 23.39 12.56 -25.28
CA THR A 101 22.81 12.94 -23.97
C THR A 101 23.57 12.23 -22.84
N TYR A 102 23.80 10.94 -22.97
CA TYR A 102 24.61 10.19 -22.00
C TYR A 102 26.03 10.75 -21.85
N ASP A 103 26.71 10.99 -22.95
CA ASP A 103 28.08 11.54 -22.95
C ASP A 103 28.13 12.93 -22.30
N MET A 104 27.10 13.78 -22.52
CA MET A 104 26.97 15.07 -21.86
C MET A 104 26.76 14.90 -20.34
N LEU A 105 25.92 13.99 -19.93
CA LEU A 105 25.68 13.70 -18.50
C LEU A 105 26.91 13.21 -17.80
N GLN A 106 27.74 12.32 -18.43
CA GLN A 106 28.98 11.86 -17.87
C GLN A 106 29.98 13.02 -17.65
N ARG A 107 29.97 14.03 -18.54
CA ARG A 107 30.84 15.22 -18.46
C ARG A 107 30.36 16.21 -17.38
N ILE A 108 29.05 16.40 -17.20
CA ILE A 108 28.48 17.44 -16.32
C ILE A 108 28.27 16.94 -14.89
N THR A 109 27.82 15.72 -14.70
CA THR A 109 27.48 15.17 -13.36
C THR A 109 28.61 15.33 -12.33
N PRO A 110 29.91 15.13 -12.66
CA PRO A 110 30.99 15.35 -11.70
C PRO A 110 31.16 16.81 -11.24
N GLN A 111 30.57 17.78 -11.96
CA GLN A 111 30.63 19.20 -11.64
C GLN A 111 29.48 19.67 -10.75
N LEU A 112 28.51 18.79 -10.46
CA LEU A 112 27.32 19.12 -9.69
C LEU A 112 27.51 18.74 -8.21
N SER A 113 26.92 19.53 -7.31
CA SER A 113 27.06 19.40 -5.86
C SER A 113 25.99 18.50 -5.21
N PHE A 114 25.21 17.79 -6.00
CA PHE A 114 24.18 16.84 -5.57
C PHE A 114 24.24 15.54 -6.37
N GLN A 115 23.61 14.49 -5.86
CA GLN A 115 23.58 13.20 -6.54
C GLN A 115 22.69 13.24 -7.78
N VAL A 116 23.20 12.72 -8.91
CA VAL A 116 22.44 12.54 -10.15
C VAL A 116 22.34 11.06 -10.47
N LYS A 117 21.12 10.60 -10.80
CA LYS A 117 20.85 9.26 -11.34
C LYS A 117 20.31 9.39 -12.75
N HIS A 118 20.80 8.59 -13.66
CA HIS A 118 20.28 8.51 -15.04
C HIS A 118 19.48 7.22 -15.20
N VAL A 119 18.17 7.34 -15.38
CA VAL A 119 17.25 6.25 -15.68
C VAL A 119 16.83 6.39 -17.12
N TRP A 120 17.24 5.44 -17.95
CA TRP A 120 17.04 5.44 -19.39
C TRP A 120 16.31 4.17 -19.86
N HIS A 121 15.61 4.24 -20.97
CA HIS A 121 15.12 3.09 -21.71
C HIS A 121 15.22 3.35 -23.24
N GLU A 122 15.20 2.29 -24.02
CA GLU A 122 15.26 2.36 -25.47
C GLU A 122 14.09 3.18 -26.05
N ASP A 123 14.38 3.99 -27.09
CA ASP A 123 13.37 4.76 -27.83
C ASP A 123 12.42 3.82 -28.59
N LYS A 124 11.21 3.71 -28.10
CA LYS A 124 10.06 3.01 -28.72
C LYS A 124 8.89 3.98 -28.93
N GLY A 125 9.18 5.23 -29.24
CA GLY A 125 8.22 6.33 -29.34
C GLY A 125 7.93 7.00 -27.99
N PHE A 126 6.89 7.82 -27.92
CA PHE A 126 6.56 8.60 -26.75
C PHE A 126 6.11 7.71 -25.57
N ARG A 127 6.97 7.48 -24.59
CA ARG A 127 6.74 6.65 -23.41
C ARG A 127 7.05 7.39 -22.09
N LYS A 128 6.80 8.70 -22.07
CA LYS A 128 7.07 9.55 -20.91
C LYS A 128 6.47 9.02 -19.61
N CYS A 129 5.26 8.43 -19.63
CA CYS A 129 4.62 7.88 -18.43
C CYS A 129 5.39 6.68 -17.87
N ASP A 130 5.92 5.81 -18.73
CA ASP A 130 6.70 4.63 -18.36
C ASP A 130 8.04 5.07 -17.71
N ILE A 131 8.76 5.97 -18.34
CA ILE A 131 10.05 6.43 -17.78
C ILE A 131 9.89 7.23 -16.48
N LEU A 132 8.79 8.00 -16.35
CA LEU A 132 8.47 8.66 -15.08
C LEU A 132 8.17 7.66 -13.96
N ASN A 133 7.47 6.55 -14.27
CA ASN A 133 7.24 5.47 -13.31
C ASN A 133 8.57 4.82 -12.88
N LYS A 134 9.50 4.56 -13.81
CA LYS A 134 10.86 4.10 -13.49
C LYS A 134 11.60 5.11 -12.61
N GLY A 135 11.49 6.40 -12.90
CA GLY A 135 12.07 7.48 -12.09
C GLY A 135 11.50 7.53 -10.67
N ILE A 136 10.19 7.33 -10.50
CA ILE A 136 9.54 7.23 -9.19
C ILE A 136 10.16 6.08 -8.38
N LEU A 137 10.37 4.93 -9.02
CA LEU A 137 10.95 3.75 -8.37
C LEU A 137 12.43 3.93 -7.98
N ALA A 138 13.18 4.72 -8.74
CA ALA A 138 14.58 5.03 -8.46
C ALA A 138 14.79 6.08 -7.35
N ALA A 139 13.69 6.76 -6.93
CA ALA A 139 13.73 7.83 -5.93
C ALA A 139 14.04 7.30 -4.53
N GLN A 140 14.88 8.02 -3.77
CA GLN A 140 15.25 7.68 -2.38
C GLN A 140 14.50 8.52 -1.34
N ALA A 141 14.10 9.77 -1.67
CA ALA A 141 13.38 10.62 -0.73
C ALA A 141 11.86 10.36 -0.71
N ASP A 142 11.17 10.58 0.42
CA ASP A 142 9.71 10.36 0.56
C ASP A 142 8.87 11.44 -0.11
N TYR A 143 9.50 12.52 -0.53
CA TYR A 143 8.84 13.63 -1.20
C TYR A 143 9.45 13.86 -2.58
N LEU A 144 8.63 13.77 -3.62
CA LEU A 144 9.04 13.84 -5.01
C LEU A 144 8.62 15.17 -5.64
N LEU A 145 9.52 15.74 -6.44
CA LEU A 145 9.28 16.92 -7.27
C LEU A 145 9.47 16.54 -8.73
N PHE A 146 8.49 16.89 -9.57
CA PHE A 146 8.53 16.62 -11.00
C PHE A 146 8.82 17.86 -11.79
N SER A 147 9.74 17.76 -12.75
CA SER A 147 10.13 18.82 -13.66
C SER A 147 10.45 18.28 -15.05
N ASP A 148 10.52 19.18 -16.04
CA ASP A 148 10.87 18.84 -17.42
C ASP A 148 12.29 19.30 -17.76
N GLY A 149 13.00 18.57 -18.64
CA GLY A 149 14.37 18.86 -19.07
C GLY A 149 14.55 20.13 -19.90
N ASP A 150 13.47 20.90 -20.08
CA ASP A 150 13.43 22.21 -20.73
C ASP A 150 12.95 23.33 -19.79
N CYS A 151 12.92 23.07 -18.47
CA CYS A 151 12.41 23.97 -17.45
C CYS A 151 13.50 24.34 -16.43
N ILE A 152 14.17 25.49 -16.62
CA ILE A 152 15.18 25.97 -15.67
C ILE A 152 14.49 26.39 -14.36
N PRO A 153 14.83 25.76 -13.21
CA PRO A 153 14.23 26.09 -11.92
C PRO A 153 14.84 27.39 -11.34
N ARG A 154 14.02 28.23 -10.69
CA ARG A 154 14.52 29.35 -9.91
C ARG A 154 15.28 28.84 -8.68
N LYS A 155 16.25 29.60 -8.16
CA LYS A 155 17.14 29.20 -7.06
C LYS A 155 16.44 28.70 -5.78
N ASP A 156 15.18 29.10 -5.55
CA ASP A 156 14.35 28.71 -4.43
C ASP A 156 13.35 27.58 -4.77
N PHE A 157 13.55 26.90 -5.89
CA PHE A 157 12.57 25.94 -6.42
C PHE A 157 12.39 24.73 -5.48
N VAL A 158 13.49 24.10 -5.10
CA VAL A 158 13.48 22.93 -4.21
C VAL A 158 13.07 23.34 -2.79
N SER A 159 13.68 24.38 -2.23
CA SER A 159 13.39 24.84 -0.85
C SER A 159 11.94 25.30 -0.67
N THR A 160 11.33 25.95 -1.67
CA THR A 160 9.90 26.34 -1.63
C THR A 160 8.99 25.11 -1.58
N HIS A 161 9.25 24.08 -2.39
CA HIS A 161 8.45 22.85 -2.35
C HIS A 161 8.59 22.13 -1.01
N LEU A 162 9.80 22.04 -0.46
CA LEU A 162 10.05 21.47 0.88
C LEU A 162 9.33 22.26 1.98
N CYS A 163 9.36 23.58 1.94
CA CYS A 163 8.71 24.45 2.92
C CYS A 163 7.17 24.36 2.89
N LEU A 164 6.59 24.20 1.70
CA LEU A 164 5.14 24.23 1.51
C LEU A 164 4.49 22.83 1.49
N ARG A 165 5.27 21.74 1.55
CA ARG A 165 4.75 20.37 1.55
C ARG A 165 3.80 20.11 2.70
N ARG A 166 2.70 19.38 2.43
CA ARG A 166 1.70 19.00 3.44
C ARG A 166 1.16 17.62 3.15
N LYS A 167 0.94 16.81 4.17
CA LYS A 167 0.26 15.51 4.04
C LYS A 167 -1.15 15.71 3.49
N GLY A 168 -1.60 14.79 2.60
CA GLY A 168 -2.89 14.87 1.93
C GLY A 168 -2.99 15.97 0.84
N ARG A 169 -1.85 16.56 0.43
CA ARG A 169 -1.80 17.60 -0.59
C ARG A 169 -0.64 17.35 -1.56
N PHE A 170 -0.92 17.62 -2.84
CA PHE A 170 0.14 17.83 -3.83
C PHE A 170 0.27 19.33 -4.14
N LEU A 171 1.49 19.77 -4.45
CA LEU A 171 1.76 21.16 -4.81
C LEU A 171 1.71 21.34 -6.33
N SER A 172 1.09 22.43 -6.78
CA SER A 172 0.98 22.79 -8.20
C SER A 172 1.57 24.17 -8.42
N GLY A 173 2.78 24.20 -8.97
CA GLY A 173 3.49 25.43 -9.28
C GLY A 173 3.19 25.99 -10.68
N GLY A 174 3.96 26.98 -11.07
CA GLY A 174 3.83 27.67 -12.35
C GLY A 174 5.12 27.71 -13.14
N TYR A 175 5.00 28.06 -14.41
CA TYR A 175 6.15 28.32 -15.29
C TYR A 175 5.99 29.68 -15.97
N HIS A 176 7.12 30.21 -16.47
CA HIS A 176 7.14 31.36 -17.36
C HIS A 176 7.72 30.89 -18.71
N LYS A 177 6.91 30.95 -19.78
CA LYS A 177 7.33 30.53 -21.11
C LYS A 177 8.19 31.63 -21.74
N LEU A 178 9.37 31.27 -22.26
CA LEU A 178 10.28 32.14 -23.00
C LEU A 178 10.04 32.06 -24.51
N SER A 179 10.54 33.04 -25.25
CA SER A 179 10.72 32.95 -26.71
C SER A 179 11.93 32.10 -27.05
N MET A 180 12.01 31.61 -28.30
CA MET A 180 13.16 30.83 -28.77
C MET A 180 14.47 31.60 -28.64
N ASP A 181 14.49 32.87 -29.03
CA ASP A 181 15.68 33.73 -28.98
C ASP A 181 16.15 33.86 -27.53
N LEU A 182 15.27 34.21 -26.60
CA LEU A 182 15.62 34.34 -25.19
C LEU A 182 16.07 32.98 -24.60
N SER A 183 15.46 31.89 -25.05
CA SER A 183 15.85 30.53 -24.60
C SER A 183 17.27 30.16 -25.00
N LYS A 184 17.71 30.57 -26.21
CA LYS A 184 19.07 30.38 -26.70
C LYS A 184 20.08 31.32 -26.03
N ASP A 185 19.68 32.57 -25.81
CA ASP A 185 20.55 33.63 -25.26
C ASP A 185 20.96 33.40 -23.80
N ILE A 186 20.17 32.66 -23.03
CA ILE A 186 20.48 32.37 -21.61
C ILE A 186 21.77 31.54 -21.52
N THR A 187 22.80 32.09 -20.87
CA THR A 187 24.06 31.42 -20.61
C THR A 187 24.09 30.72 -19.26
N LYS A 188 25.11 29.86 -19.05
CA LYS A 188 25.40 29.25 -17.75
C LYS A 188 25.54 30.29 -16.63
N ASP A 189 26.24 31.39 -16.90
CA ASP A 189 26.45 32.47 -15.91
C ASP A 189 25.17 33.20 -15.56
N ASP A 190 24.26 33.40 -16.52
CA ASP A 190 22.92 33.98 -16.28
C ASP A 190 22.10 33.09 -15.36
N ILE A 191 22.25 31.76 -15.47
CA ILE A 191 21.55 30.77 -14.66
C ILE A 191 22.13 30.74 -13.25
N LEU A 192 23.42 30.58 -13.11
CA LEU A 192 24.13 30.46 -11.83
C LEU A 192 23.97 31.73 -10.97
N SER A 193 24.05 32.93 -11.62
CA SER A 193 23.82 34.22 -10.95
C SER A 193 22.33 34.50 -10.64
N GLY A 194 21.40 33.76 -11.28
CA GLY A 194 19.95 33.99 -11.20
C GLY A 194 19.49 35.18 -12.06
N ARG A 195 20.34 35.82 -12.84
CA ARG A 195 20.05 36.98 -13.70
C ARG A 195 18.93 36.67 -14.71
N CYS A 196 18.84 35.41 -15.20
CA CYS A 196 17.80 34.99 -16.12
C CYS A 196 16.38 35.04 -15.50
N PHE A 197 16.24 35.24 -14.19
CA PHE A 197 14.94 35.46 -13.50
C PHE A 197 14.67 36.94 -13.21
N ASP A 198 15.62 37.84 -13.50
CA ASP A 198 15.42 39.28 -13.33
C ASP A 198 14.51 39.84 -14.41
N LEU A 199 13.42 40.49 -14.00
CA LEU A 199 12.41 41.00 -14.92
C LEU A 199 12.94 42.15 -15.79
N GLN A 200 13.86 42.99 -15.29
CA GLN A 200 14.43 44.11 -16.07
C GLN A 200 15.36 43.57 -17.13
N TRP A 201 16.22 42.60 -16.77
CA TRP A 201 17.08 41.90 -17.70
C TRP A 201 16.28 41.21 -18.82
N MET A 202 15.22 40.48 -18.46
CA MET A 202 14.33 39.80 -19.42
C MET A 202 13.66 40.82 -20.38
N ARG A 203 13.20 41.97 -19.85
CA ARG A 203 12.65 43.03 -20.68
C ARG A 203 13.64 43.66 -21.64
N GLY A 204 14.86 43.84 -21.17
CA GLY A 204 15.99 44.27 -22.04
C GLY A 204 16.24 43.31 -23.19
N LYS A 205 15.93 42.05 -23.04
CA LYS A 205 15.96 40.97 -24.04
C LYS A 205 14.65 40.77 -24.82
N GLY A 206 13.73 41.73 -24.73
CA GLY A 206 12.49 41.74 -25.53
C GLY A 206 11.27 41.07 -24.91
N MET A 207 11.32 40.67 -23.61
CA MET A 207 10.15 40.07 -22.97
C MET A 207 9.03 41.11 -22.76
N PRO A 208 7.78 40.85 -23.23
CA PRO A 208 6.70 41.82 -23.14
C PRO A 208 6.18 41.97 -21.70
N ALA A 209 5.59 43.15 -21.42
CA ALA A 209 4.85 43.37 -20.19
C ALA A 209 3.61 42.50 -20.16
N SER A 210 3.39 41.74 -19.05
CA SER A 210 2.24 40.86 -18.89
C SER A 210 1.92 40.66 -17.43
N PHE A 211 0.64 40.42 -17.12
CA PHE A 211 0.23 39.98 -15.78
C PHE A 211 0.99 38.70 -15.32
N LYS A 212 1.36 37.84 -16.27
CA LYS A 212 2.12 36.59 -16.00
C LYS A 212 3.49 36.88 -15.37
N ASN A 213 4.05 38.06 -15.54
CA ASN A 213 5.33 38.45 -14.95
C ASN A 213 5.29 38.55 -13.42
N ASN A 214 4.08 38.61 -12.82
CA ASN A 214 3.94 38.48 -11.37
C ASN A 214 4.44 37.16 -10.80
N LYS A 215 4.57 36.09 -11.61
CA LYS A 215 5.18 34.81 -11.17
C LYS A 215 6.65 34.98 -10.82
N LEU A 216 7.34 35.93 -11.45
CA LEU A 216 8.74 36.24 -11.23
C LEU A 216 8.94 37.16 -10.02
N THR A 217 8.00 38.11 -9.80
CA THR A 217 8.19 39.25 -8.91
C THR A 217 7.32 39.26 -7.65
N ALA A 218 6.29 38.39 -7.55
CA ALA A 218 5.38 38.42 -6.42
C ALA A 218 6.06 37.93 -5.14
N THR A 219 6.00 38.74 -4.07
CA THR A 219 6.52 38.43 -2.74
C THR A 219 5.48 38.78 -1.66
N GLY A 220 5.72 38.33 -0.43
CA GLY A 220 4.90 38.70 0.74
C GLY A 220 3.38 38.55 0.54
N PHE A 221 2.62 39.54 0.94
CA PHE A 221 1.16 39.55 0.83
C PHE A 221 0.65 39.42 -0.60
N LYS A 222 1.34 40.06 -1.58
CA LYS A 222 0.98 39.93 -3.00
C LYS A 222 1.05 38.49 -3.48
N ARG A 223 2.08 37.76 -3.10
CA ARG A 223 2.25 36.34 -3.43
C ARG A 223 1.12 35.50 -2.83
N TRP A 224 0.80 35.74 -1.56
CA TRP A 224 -0.30 35.04 -0.88
C TRP A 224 -1.63 35.30 -1.58
N ALA A 225 -1.96 36.56 -1.83
CA ALA A 225 -3.20 36.97 -2.49
C ALA A 225 -3.33 36.35 -3.90
N LEU A 226 -2.26 36.38 -4.70
CA LEU A 226 -2.27 35.80 -6.04
C LEU A 226 -2.42 34.28 -6.03
N ASN A 227 -1.80 33.56 -5.09
CA ASN A 227 -2.00 32.10 -4.96
C ASN A 227 -3.42 31.76 -4.50
N THR A 228 -4.04 32.60 -3.65
CA THR A 228 -5.35 32.35 -3.07
C THR A 228 -6.48 32.71 -4.01
N PHE A 229 -6.41 33.90 -4.65
CA PHE A 229 -7.53 34.48 -5.39
C PHE A 229 -7.45 34.29 -6.90
N THR A 230 -6.33 33.83 -7.46
CA THR A 230 -6.29 33.54 -8.90
C THR A 230 -7.25 32.38 -9.23
N PRO A 231 -8.24 32.56 -10.13
CA PRO A 231 -9.28 31.56 -10.40
C PRO A 231 -8.75 30.43 -11.28
N THR A 232 -7.72 29.73 -10.80
CA THR A 232 -7.09 28.60 -11.51
C THR A 232 -7.08 27.40 -10.61
N LYS A 233 -7.68 26.29 -11.06
CA LYS A 233 -7.64 25.04 -10.32
C LYS A 233 -6.19 24.54 -10.21
N ALA A 234 -5.76 24.20 -9.01
CA ALA A 234 -4.52 23.46 -8.82
C ALA A 234 -4.65 22.09 -9.49
N SER A 235 -3.82 21.82 -10.47
CA SER A 235 -3.77 20.54 -11.17
C SER A 235 -2.33 20.05 -11.23
N TRP A 236 -2.10 18.76 -11.19
CA TRP A 236 -0.76 18.24 -11.41
C TRP A 236 -0.25 18.68 -12.78
N ASN A 237 1.01 19.05 -12.84
CA ASN A 237 1.69 19.41 -14.07
C ASN A 237 3.12 18.86 -14.06
N GLY A 238 3.64 18.46 -15.22
CA GLY A 238 4.93 17.78 -15.33
C GLY A 238 6.16 18.65 -15.07
N HIS A 239 6.01 19.97 -15.10
CA HIS A 239 7.13 20.90 -15.03
C HIS A 239 7.32 21.57 -13.66
N ASN A 240 6.36 21.49 -12.76
CA ASN A 240 6.40 22.12 -11.44
C ASN A 240 5.30 21.57 -10.53
N ALA A 241 5.41 20.31 -10.13
CA ALA A 241 4.49 19.69 -9.20
C ALA A 241 5.23 18.74 -8.25
N SER A 242 4.78 18.66 -7.00
CA SER A 242 5.37 17.76 -6.02
C SER A 242 4.34 17.10 -5.11
N GLY A 243 4.68 15.94 -4.59
CA GLY A 243 3.81 15.15 -3.73
C GLY A 243 4.58 14.10 -2.94
N TRP A 244 3.91 13.49 -1.99
CA TRP A 244 4.46 12.38 -1.21
C TRP A 244 4.54 11.12 -2.06
N LEU A 245 5.61 10.38 -1.96
CA LEU A 245 5.79 9.10 -2.66
C LEU A 245 4.67 8.12 -2.32
N SER A 246 4.26 8.03 -1.05
CA SER A 246 3.14 7.21 -0.60
C SER A 246 1.84 7.51 -1.36
N ASP A 247 1.52 8.81 -1.59
CA ASP A 247 0.34 9.23 -2.33
C ASP A 247 0.43 8.88 -3.82
N ILE A 248 1.63 9.02 -4.40
CA ILE A 248 1.93 8.68 -5.80
C ILE A 248 1.79 7.18 -6.04
N LEU A 249 2.31 6.35 -5.12
CA LEU A 249 2.19 4.90 -5.18
C LEU A 249 0.74 4.43 -4.94
N ALA A 250 0.00 5.10 -4.04
CA ALA A 250 -1.40 4.79 -3.76
C ALA A 250 -2.31 4.91 -4.98
N VAL A 251 -1.94 5.72 -5.96
CA VAL A 251 -2.66 5.85 -7.25
C VAL A 251 -1.95 5.11 -8.40
N ASN A 252 -0.91 4.32 -8.12
CA ASN A 252 -0.16 3.52 -9.08
C ASN A 252 0.62 4.33 -10.13
N GLY A 253 1.20 5.46 -9.74
CA GLY A 253 2.02 6.26 -10.65
C GLY A 253 1.27 6.81 -11.88
N PHE A 254 1.96 7.03 -12.97
CA PHE A 254 1.40 7.51 -14.23
C PHE A 254 0.75 6.38 -15.05
N ASP A 255 -0.32 6.68 -15.79
CA ASP A 255 -0.98 5.72 -16.68
C ASP A 255 -0.22 5.62 -18.01
N GLU A 256 0.48 4.53 -18.23
CA GLU A 256 1.34 4.29 -19.39
C GLU A 256 0.57 4.11 -20.70
N ARG A 257 -0.77 3.98 -20.66
CA ARG A 257 -1.60 4.02 -21.87
C ARG A 257 -1.61 5.40 -22.53
N MET A 258 -1.26 6.44 -21.75
CA MET A 258 -1.30 7.82 -22.19
C MET A 258 -0.04 8.21 -22.92
N GLN A 259 -0.25 8.84 -24.08
CA GLN A 259 0.78 9.49 -24.87
C GLN A 259 0.79 10.99 -24.57
N TYR A 260 1.31 11.80 -25.51
CA TYR A 260 1.35 13.25 -25.33
C TYR A 260 -0.03 13.88 -25.18
N GLY A 261 -0.18 14.70 -24.16
CA GLY A 261 -1.31 15.60 -23.95
C GLY A 261 -2.27 15.20 -22.83
N GLY A 262 -2.03 15.73 -21.64
CA GLY A 262 -2.92 15.64 -20.49
C GLY A 262 -2.65 14.47 -19.54
N GLN A 263 -1.57 13.74 -19.70
CA GLN A 263 -1.12 12.67 -18.78
C GLN A 263 -0.91 13.20 -17.35
N ASP A 264 -0.26 14.34 -17.21
CA ASP A 264 -0.05 14.99 -15.91
C ASP A 264 -1.38 15.33 -15.23
N ARG A 265 -2.33 15.87 -15.99
CA ARG A 265 -3.65 16.20 -15.46
C ARG A 265 -4.46 14.97 -15.05
N GLU A 266 -4.34 13.88 -15.81
CA GLU A 266 -4.98 12.60 -15.51
C GLU A 266 -4.46 12.05 -14.18
N PHE A 267 -3.14 12.07 -13.99
CA PHE A 267 -2.51 11.67 -12.73
C PHE A 267 -3.02 12.52 -11.56
N GLY A 268 -3.09 13.84 -11.70
CA GLY A 268 -3.67 14.74 -10.70
C GLY A 268 -5.17 14.50 -10.46
N GLU A 269 -5.93 14.09 -11.48
CA GLU A 269 -7.35 13.74 -11.36
C GLU A 269 -7.53 12.46 -10.53
N ARG A 270 -6.61 11.46 -10.63
CA ARG A 270 -6.62 10.28 -9.77
C ARG A 270 -6.24 10.61 -8.32
N LEU A 271 -5.25 11.45 -8.09
CA LEU A 271 -4.92 11.95 -6.75
C LEU A 271 -6.13 12.64 -6.10
N GLU A 272 -6.80 13.55 -6.82
CA GLU A 272 -8.03 14.20 -6.33
C GLU A 272 -9.15 13.20 -6.04
N ASN A 273 -9.34 12.20 -6.89
CA ASN A 273 -10.33 11.14 -6.68
C ASN A 273 -9.98 10.27 -5.46
N TYR A 274 -8.69 10.10 -5.17
CA TYR A 274 -8.19 9.36 -4.00
C TYR A 274 -8.32 10.16 -2.69
N GLY A 275 -8.48 11.50 -2.79
CA GLY A 275 -8.62 12.41 -1.64
C GLY A 275 -7.37 13.25 -1.37
N ILE A 276 -6.38 13.21 -2.25
CA ILE A 276 -5.19 14.07 -2.20
C ILE A 276 -5.45 15.30 -3.05
N HIS A 277 -5.58 16.47 -2.41
CA HIS A 277 -6.02 17.69 -3.08
C HIS A 277 -4.87 18.59 -3.49
N GLY A 278 -4.99 19.22 -4.67
CA GLY A 278 -4.00 20.16 -5.16
C GLY A 278 -3.96 21.47 -4.37
N MET A 279 -2.76 21.97 -4.08
CA MET A 279 -2.51 23.27 -3.51
C MET A 279 -1.73 24.15 -4.49
N GLN A 280 -2.29 25.34 -4.78
CA GLN A 280 -1.69 26.28 -5.71
C GLN A 280 -0.49 27.01 -5.09
N ILE A 281 0.68 26.92 -5.75
CA ILE A 281 1.90 27.64 -5.35
C ILE A 281 2.53 28.42 -6.52
N ARG A 282 1.76 28.71 -7.56
CA ARG A 282 2.18 29.29 -8.85
C ARG A 282 3.00 30.57 -8.74
N TYR A 283 2.76 31.36 -7.70
CA TYR A 283 3.45 32.61 -7.43
C TYR A 283 4.50 32.48 -6.31
N SER A 284 4.67 31.30 -5.73
CA SER A 284 5.68 31.05 -4.70
C SER A 284 7.03 30.71 -5.30
N THR A 285 7.04 29.84 -6.30
CA THR A 285 8.22 29.55 -7.09
C THR A 285 7.87 29.27 -8.55
N VAL A 286 8.83 29.38 -9.46
CA VAL A 286 8.61 29.32 -10.90
C VAL A 286 9.82 28.71 -11.60
N CYS A 287 9.59 28.01 -12.72
CA CYS A 287 10.63 27.65 -13.69
C CYS A 287 10.47 28.45 -15.00
N LEU A 288 11.56 28.63 -15.72
CA LEU A 288 11.58 29.18 -17.08
C LEU A 288 11.46 28.04 -18.07
N HIS A 289 10.37 28.01 -18.82
CA HIS A 289 10.17 27.00 -19.85
C HIS A 289 10.79 27.50 -21.16
N LEU A 290 11.85 26.82 -21.59
CA LEU A 290 12.55 27.07 -22.83
C LEU A 290 11.67 26.70 -24.03
N ASP A 291 11.74 27.43 -25.11
CA ASP A 291 10.93 27.16 -26.30
C ASP A 291 11.53 26.04 -27.15
N HIS A 292 10.67 25.18 -27.66
CA HIS A 292 11.07 24.06 -28.52
C HIS A 292 9.95 23.61 -29.45
N ALA A 293 10.28 22.93 -30.55
CA ALA A 293 9.34 22.28 -31.43
C ALA A 293 8.71 21.05 -30.76
N ARG A 294 7.47 20.71 -31.10
CA ARG A 294 6.68 19.58 -30.54
C ARG A 294 6.20 18.62 -31.62
N GLY A 295 7.16 17.93 -32.27
CA GLY A 295 6.89 17.01 -33.37
C GLY A 295 6.07 15.77 -33.02
N TYR A 296 6.04 15.38 -31.74
CA TYR A 296 5.33 14.21 -31.21
C TYR A 296 3.83 14.42 -30.97
N LYS A 297 3.30 15.59 -31.24
CA LYS A 297 1.88 15.93 -31.02
C LYS A 297 1.02 15.37 -32.18
N THR A 298 0.14 14.41 -31.92
CA THR A 298 -0.82 13.88 -32.89
C THR A 298 -2.26 14.13 -32.45
N LYS A 299 -3.20 14.23 -33.41
CA LYS A 299 -4.64 14.39 -33.10
C LYS A 299 -5.17 13.16 -32.36
N ASP A 300 -4.73 11.97 -32.74
CA ASP A 300 -5.19 10.69 -32.18
C ASP A 300 -4.74 10.53 -30.73
N SER A 301 -3.47 10.84 -30.39
CA SER A 301 -2.98 10.79 -29.01
C SER A 301 -3.77 11.72 -28.11
N ILE A 302 -4.07 12.93 -28.57
CA ILE A 302 -4.87 13.91 -27.81
C ILE A 302 -6.30 13.40 -27.60
N GLN A 303 -6.93 12.80 -28.61
CA GLN A 303 -8.29 12.28 -28.49
C GLN A 303 -8.34 11.06 -27.58
N LYS A 304 -7.38 10.13 -27.70
CA LYS A 304 -7.21 8.98 -26.79
C LYS A 304 -7.11 9.44 -25.36
N ASN A 305 -6.21 10.37 -25.07
CA ASN A 305 -5.98 10.89 -23.74
C ASN A 305 -7.20 11.64 -23.17
N ARG A 306 -7.95 12.36 -24.01
CA ARG A 306 -9.23 12.99 -23.60
C ARG A 306 -10.24 11.95 -23.13
N ASN A 307 -10.34 10.83 -23.85
CA ASN A 307 -11.27 9.75 -23.50
C ASN A 307 -10.87 9.09 -22.17
N ILE A 308 -9.59 8.80 -21.96
CA ILE A 308 -9.07 8.27 -20.68
C ILE A 308 -9.42 9.24 -19.55
N ARG A 309 -9.10 10.52 -19.67
CA ARG A 309 -9.39 11.53 -18.65
C ARG A 309 -10.90 11.71 -18.38
N LYS A 310 -11.74 11.61 -19.44
CA LYS A 310 -13.20 11.64 -19.28
C LYS A 310 -13.66 10.47 -18.41
N HIS A 311 -13.11 9.29 -18.64
CA HIS A 311 -13.38 8.08 -17.85
C HIS A 311 -12.87 8.25 -16.41
N THR A 312 -11.62 8.67 -16.21
CA THR A 312 -11.02 8.90 -14.89
C THR A 312 -11.89 9.81 -14.03
N ARG A 313 -12.40 10.93 -14.58
CA ARG A 313 -13.27 11.86 -13.87
C ARG A 313 -14.67 11.31 -13.63
N GLY A 314 -15.28 10.72 -14.67
CA GLY A 314 -16.67 10.26 -14.62
C GLY A 314 -16.84 9.04 -13.69
N ALA A 315 -15.93 8.08 -13.76
CA ALA A 315 -15.95 6.88 -12.95
C ALA A 315 -15.22 7.02 -11.59
N LYS A 316 -14.65 8.21 -11.30
CA LYS A 316 -13.86 8.46 -10.09
C LYS A 316 -12.71 7.45 -9.92
N VAL A 317 -12.02 7.15 -11.03
CA VAL A 317 -10.89 6.23 -11.03
C VAL A 317 -9.78 6.78 -10.13
N GLN A 318 -9.25 5.94 -9.24
CA GLN A 318 -8.18 6.27 -8.30
C GLN A 318 -6.85 5.61 -8.67
N TRP A 319 -6.88 4.51 -9.39
CA TRP A 319 -5.74 3.65 -9.70
C TRP A 319 -5.53 3.57 -11.23
N ALA A 320 -4.27 3.72 -11.68
CA ALA A 320 -3.93 3.48 -13.09
C ALA A 320 -3.90 1.99 -13.38
N SER A 321 -4.64 1.54 -14.39
CA SER A 321 -4.66 0.11 -14.78
C SER A 321 -3.33 -0.35 -15.39
N LEU A 322 -2.62 0.52 -16.08
CA LEU A 322 -1.27 0.32 -16.58
C LEU A 322 -0.34 1.40 -15.99
N GLY A 323 -0.14 1.37 -14.68
CA GLY A 323 0.79 2.22 -13.96
C GLY A 323 2.11 1.50 -13.64
N ILE A 324 2.68 1.76 -12.47
CA ILE A 324 3.83 1.05 -11.92
C ILE A 324 3.53 -0.45 -11.85
N VAL A 325 2.36 -0.81 -11.32
CA VAL A 325 1.82 -2.18 -11.37
C VAL A 325 0.83 -2.30 -12.53
N LYS A 326 0.91 -3.37 -13.32
CA LYS A 326 0.00 -3.58 -14.46
C LYS A 326 -1.23 -4.38 -14.04
N ASP A 327 -2.44 -3.94 -14.45
CA ASP A 327 -3.71 -4.62 -14.11
C ASP A 327 -3.82 -6.02 -14.72
N GLU A 328 -3.11 -6.32 -15.80
CA GLU A 328 -2.99 -7.67 -16.35
C GLU A 328 -2.50 -8.68 -15.31
N LEU A 329 -1.71 -8.20 -14.33
CA LEU A 329 -1.23 -8.96 -13.18
C LEU A 329 -2.25 -9.02 -12.03
N ARG A 330 -3.32 -8.22 -12.07
CA ARG A 330 -4.34 -8.13 -11.02
C ARG A 330 -5.57 -9.01 -11.26
N GLY A 331 -5.78 -9.50 -12.48
CA GLY A 331 -6.97 -10.29 -12.83
C GLY A 331 -8.30 -9.56 -12.57
N GLN A 332 -9.41 -10.29 -12.55
CA GLN A 332 -10.76 -9.72 -12.29
C GLN A 332 -10.99 -9.20 -10.88
N SER A 333 -10.00 -9.25 -10.01
CA SER A 333 -10.08 -8.82 -8.61
C SER A 333 -10.51 -7.35 -8.42
N VAL A 334 -10.38 -6.50 -9.44
CA VAL A 334 -10.71 -5.06 -9.37
C VAL A 334 -12.15 -4.79 -8.92
N LYS A 335 -13.13 -5.60 -9.36
CA LYS A 335 -14.54 -5.42 -8.93
C LYS A 335 -14.73 -5.79 -7.47
N VAL A 336 -14.20 -6.92 -7.04
CA VAL A 336 -14.27 -7.38 -5.64
C VAL A 336 -13.63 -6.36 -4.72
N ASN A 337 -12.45 -5.86 -5.08
CA ASN A 337 -11.68 -4.88 -4.29
C ASN A 337 -12.44 -3.56 -4.14
N SER A 338 -12.99 -3.03 -5.24
CA SER A 338 -13.73 -1.76 -5.16
C SER A 338 -14.97 -1.87 -4.26
N TYR A 339 -15.60 -3.03 -4.15
CA TYR A 339 -16.73 -3.26 -3.24
C TYR A 339 -16.26 -3.42 -1.80
N TYR A 340 -15.15 -4.14 -1.58
CA TYR A 340 -14.56 -4.28 -0.24
C TYR A 340 -14.07 -2.94 0.31
N ASP A 341 -13.37 -2.12 -0.49
CA ASP A 341 -12.94 -0.77 -0.10
C ASP A 341 -14.11 0.14 0.29
N ARG A 342 -15.23 0.05 -0.45
CA ARG A 342 -16.44 0.80 -0.12
C ARG A 342 -17.10 0.29 1.16
N TYR A 343 -17.10 -1.01 1.39
CA TYR A 343 -17.54 -1.61 2.65
C TYR A 343 -16.68 -1.09 3.80
N THR A 344 -15.37 -1.11 3.66
CA THR A 344 -14.39 -0.62 4.64
C THR A 344 -14.64 0.83 5.02
N ARG A 345 -14.81 1.72 4.04
CA ARG A 345 -15.11 3.14 4.29
C ARG A 345 -16.40 3.36 5.06
N GLU A 346 -17.44 2.59 4.81
CA GLU A 346 -18.68 2.70 5.57
C GLU A 346 -18.55 2.13 6.98
N GLU A 347 -17.74 1.09 7.18
CA GLU A 347 -17.42 0.53 8.50
C GLU A 347 -16.60 1.53 9.35
N GLU A 348 -15.61 2.19 8.76
CA GLU A 348 -14.79 3.24 9.38
C GLU A 348 -15.67 4.41 9.86
N LYS A 349 -16.55 4.90 8.99
CA LYS A 349 -17.53 5.95 9.37
C LYS A 349 -18.44 5.49 10.51
N LEU A 350 -18.93 4.25 10.46
CA LEU A 350 -19.76 3.69 11.53
C LEU A 350 -19.04 3.64 12.87
N THR A 351 -17.76 3.26 12.87
CA THR A 351 -16.91 3.24 14.04
C THR A 351 -16.73 4.64 14.61
N SER A 352 -16.39 5.62 13.77
CA SER A 352 -16.27 7.02 14.17
C SER A 352 -17.58 7.60 14.73
N TYR A 353 -18.74 7.25 14.15
CA TYR A 353 -20.03 7.71 14.69
C TYR A 353 -20.41 7.04 16.02
N LYS A 354 -19.99 5.81 16.25
CA LYS A 354 -20.15 5.14 17.53
C LYS A 354 -19.32 5.81 18.64
N GLU A 355 -18.08 6.20 18.31
CA GLU A 355 -17.17 6.90 19.23
C GLU A 355 -17.70 8.29 19.60
N LYS A 356 -18.28 9.03 18.64
CA LYS A 356 -18.88 10.34 18.88
C LYS A 356 -20.15 10.29 19.75
N GLY A 357 -20.83 9.12 19.81
CA GLY A 357 -22.02 8.91 20.64
C GLY A 357 -23.28 9.71 20.21
N GLY A 358 -24.30 9.73 21.08
CA GLY A 358 -25.49 10.58 20.96
C GLY A 358 -26.19 10.52 19.58
N PHE A 359 -26.52 11.70 19.05
CA PHE A 359 -27.22 11.90 17.78
C PHE A 359 -26.49 11.30 16.57
N TYR A 360 -25.13 11.37 16.55
CA TYR A 360 -24.30 10.77 15.50
C TYR A 360 -24.48 9.26 15.42
N ARG A 361 -24.53 8.60 16.58
CA ARG A 361 -24.71 7.15 16.65
C ARG A 361 -26.05 6.69 16.10
N HIS A 362 -27.12 7.46 16.27
CA HIS A 362 -28.47 7.04 15.90
C HIS A 362 -28.87 7.48 14.48
N ILE A 363 -28.69 8.75 14.13
CA ILE A 363 -29.16 9.30 12.85
C ILE A 363 -28.14 9.18 11.72
N TYR A 364 -26.93 9.67 11.94
CA TYR A 364 -25.90 9.65 10.87
C TYR A 364 -25.38 8.25 10.55
N SER A 365 -25.51 7.29 11.48
CA SER A 365 -25.13 5.90 11.20
C SER A 365 -26.10 5.14 10.29
N LEU A 366 -27.37 5.54 10.18
CA LEU A 366 -28.38 4.81 9.40
C LEU A 366 -28.03 4.69 7.90
N PRO A 367 -27.70 5.78 7.18
CA PRO A 367 -27.30 5.66 5.78
C PRO A 367 -26.03 4.82 5.59
N CYS A 368 -25.08 4.91 6.54
CA CYS A 368 -23.85 4.11 6.50
C CYS A 368 -24.13 2.62 6.70
N ARG A 369 -25.03 2.26 7.63
CA ARG A 369 -25.45 0.86 7.84
C ARG A 369 -26.09 0.27 6.60
N TRP A 370 -26.97 1.01 5.93
CA TRP A 370 -27.60 0.57 4.69
C TRP A 370 -26.59 0.39 3.55
N ARG A 371 -25.69 1.37 3.35
CA ARG A 371 -24.63 1.26 2.34
C ARG A 371 -23.67 0.11 2.66
N ARG A 372 -23.28 -0.06 3.92
CA ARG A 372 -22.44 -1.19 4.35
C ARG A 372 -23.10 -2.53 4.00
N ALA A 373 -24.37 -2.73 4.34
CA ALA A 373 -25.11 -3.95 4.01
C ALA A 373 -25.14 -4.20 2.49
N LYS A 374 -25.42 -3.15 1.71
CA LYS A 374 -25.37 -3.24 0.23
C LYS A 374 -24.00 -3.66 -0.32
N TYR A 375 -22.91 -3.16 0.26
CA TYR A 375 -21.57 -3.54 -0.18
C TYR A 375 -21.16 -4.92 0.34
N HIS A 376 -21.58 -5.32 1.53
CA HIS A 376 -21.47 -6.68 2.03
C HIS A 376 -21.98 -7.69 1.00
N ASP A 377 -23.24 -7.55 0.56
CA ASP A 377 -23.85 -8.46 -0.42
C ASP A 377 -23.11 -8.43 -1.78
N LYS A 378 -22.61 -7.27 -2.19
CA LYS A 378 -21.83 -7.15 -3.43
C LYS A 378 -20.49 -7.87 -3.36
N VAL A 379 -19.80 -7.82 -2.22
CA VAL A 379 -18.55 -8.54 -2.01
C VAL A 379 -18.79 -10.04 -2.03
N VAL A 380 -19.78 -10.52 -1.28
CA VAL A 380 -20.12 -11.96 -1.26
C VAL A 380 -20.43 -12.48 -2.66
N ARG A 381 -21.30 -11.78 -3.41
CA ARG A 381 -21.66 -12.17 -4.79
C ARG A 381 -20.45 -12.13 -5.74
N ALA A 382 -19.55 -11.17 -5.57
CA ALA A 382 -18.37 -11.08 -6.42
C ALA A 382 -17.43 -12.27 -6.20
N TYR A 383 -17.22 -12.73 -4.96
CA TYR A 383 -16.47 -13.95 -4.68
C TYR A 383 -17.20 -15.23 -5.11
N GLN A 384 -18.53 -15.25 -5.07
CA GLN A 384 -19.33 -16.38 -5.63
C GLN A 384 -19.12 -16.52 -7.15
N GLN A 385 -19.10 -15.40 -7.87
CA GLN A 385 -18.94 -15.34 -9.32
C GLN A 385 -17.48 -15.44 -9.78
N ASP A 386 -16.51 -15.34 -8.85
CA ASP A 386 -15.09 -15.41 -9.18
C ASP A 386 -14.69 -16.85 -9.50
N THR A 387 -14.30 -17.08 -10.77
CA THR A 387 -13.75 -18.35 -11.28
C THR A 387 -12.22 -18.32 -11.36
N ASP A 388 -11.61 -17.13 -11.24
CA ASP A 388 -10.23 -16.86 -11.64
C ASP A 388 -9.30 -16.57 -10.45
N ALA A 389 -9.62 -17.12 -9.25
CA ALA A 389 -8.72 -16.99 -8.10
C ALA A 389 -7.29 -17.45 -8.47
N PRO A 390 -6.25 -16.67 -8.10
CA PRO A 390 -4.88 -16.99 -8.45
C PRO A 390 -4.42 -18.29 -7.78
N ALA A 391 -3.43 -18.95 -8.37
CA ALA A 391 -2.70 -20.00 -7.68
C ALA A 391 -1.80 -19.41 -6.59
N LEU A 392 -1.46 -20.20 -5.57
CA LEU A 392 -0.51 -19.79 -4.55
C LEU A 392 0.88 -19.60 -5.15
N SER A 393 1.57 -18.58 -4.66
CA SER A 393 2.96 -18.29 -5.01
C SER A 393 3.87 -18.54 -3.80
N ASN A 394 5.01 -19.21 -4.01
CA ASN A 394 5.87 -19.78 -2.96
C ASN A 394 6.78 -18.75 -2.24
N HIS A 395 6.38 -17.50 -2.00
CA HIS A 395 7.37 -16.47 -1.65
C HIS A 395 7.19 -15.71 -0.32
N SER A 396 6.05 -15.84 0.38
CA SER A 396 5.87 -15.12 1.64
C SER A 396 6.52 -15.79 2.85
N GLY A 397 6.88 -17.05 2.74
CA GLY A 397 7.42 -17.86 3.85
C GLY A 397 6.41 -18.04 4.99
N VAL A 398 5.10 -17.83 4.72
CA VAL A 398 4.05 -17.94 5.74
C VAL A 398 3.03 -19.02 5.36
N ILE A 399 2.64 -19.83 6.33
CA ILE A 399 1.57 -20.81 6.19
C ILE A 399 0.29 -20.25 6.77
N VAL A 400 -0.79 -20.21 5.98
CA VAL A 400 -2.14 -19.94 6.50
C VAL A 400 -2.80 -21.29 6.84
N SER A 401 -3.25 -21.40 8.08
CA SER A 401 -3.84 -22.62 8.63
C SER A 401 -5.24 -22.36 9.17
N LEU A 402 -6.16 -23.26 8.84
CA LEU A 402 -7.54 -23.20 9.30
C LEU A 402 -8.15 -24.60 9.45
N THR A 403 -9.32 -24.66 10.06
CA THR A 403 -10.14 -25.86 10.13
C THR A 403 -11.60 -25.51 9.85
N THR A 404 -12.36 -26.49 9.38
CA THR A 404 -13.80 -26.36 9.19
C THR A 404 -14.52 -27.65 9.58
N PHE A 405 -15.84 -27.65 9.48
CA PHE A 405 -16.72 -28.79 9.80
C PHE A 405 -17.93 -28.83 8.84
N PRO A 406 -18.67 -29.96 8.71
CA PRO A 406 -19.66 -30.16 7.65
C PRO A 406 -20.68 -29.04 7.45
N PRO A 407 -21.28 -28.40 8.47
CA PRO A 407 -22.25 -27.32 8.28
C PRO A 407 -21.71 -26.05 7.59
N ARG A 408 -20.37 -25.86 7.49
CA ARG A 408 -19.74 -24.69 6.90
C ARG A 408 -19.02 -24.97 5.58
N ILE A 409 -18.82 -26.25 5.24
CA ILE A 409 -18.00 -26.69 4.12
C ILE A 409 -18.45 -26.10 2.76
N SER A 410 -19.76 -25.92 2.57
CA SER A 410 -20.33 -25.41 1.32
C SER A 410 -19.94 -23.99 0.98
N GLN A 411 -19.61 -23.16 1.98
CA GLN A 411 -19.25 -21.75 1.79
C GLN A 411 -17.75 -21.49 2.00
N LEU A 412 -16.98 -22.49 2.42
CA LEU A 412 -15.54 -22.36 2.68
C LEU A 412 -14.77 -21.83 1.47
N HIS A 413 -15.20 -22.15 0.26
CA HIS A 413 -14.56 -21.69 -0.98
C HIS A 413 -14.51 -20.15 -1.08
N LEU A 414 -15.48 -19.42 -0.54
CA LEU A 414 -15.50 -17.95 -0.55
C LEU A 414 -14.41 -17.37 0.36
N MET A 415 -14.25 -17.97 1.54
CA MET A 415 -13.18 -17.57 2.47
C MET A 415 -11.80 -17.87 1.86
N LEU A 416 -11.60 -19.08 1.32
CA LEU A 416 -10.34 -19.51 0.70
C LEU A 416 -9.96 -18.59 -0.47
N LYS A 417 -10.92 -18.21 -1.33
CA LYS A 417 -10.70 -17.22 -2.38
C LYS A 417 -10.22 -15.88 -1.80
N SER A 418 -10.75 -15.43 -0.65
CA SER A 418 -10.29 -14.17 -0.04
C SER A 418 -8.83 -14.24 0.46
N ILE A 419 -8.35 -15.44 0.82
CA ILE A 419 -6.94 -15.65 1.17
C ILE A 419 -6.05 -15.78 -0.08
N LEU A 420 -6.53 -16.40 -1.16
CA LEU A 420 -5.80 -16.43 -2.43
C LEU A 420 -5.62 -15.02 -3.01
N TRP A 421 -6.59 -14.12 -2.82
CA TRP A 421 -6.54 -12.74 -3.29
C TRP A 421 -5.87 -11.76 -2.32
N GLN A 422 -5.08 -12.22 -1.36
CA GLN A 422 -4.31 -11.33 -0.47
C GLN A 422 -3.28 -10.49 -1.24
N THR A 423 -2.99 -9.28 -0.76
CA THR A 423 -1.89 -8.43 -1.30
C THR A 423 -0.53 -9.08 -1.09
N CYS A 424 -0.40 -9.89 -0.03
CA CYS A 424 0.72 -10.78 0.23
C CYS A 424 0.19 -12.21 0.35
N PRO A 425 0.16 -12.99 -0.75
CA PRO A 425 -0.34 -14.37 -0.72
C PRO A 425 0.52 -15.24 0.20
N PRO A 426 -0.09 -16.16 0.95
CA PRO A 426 0.68 -17.12 1.75
C PRO A 426 1.41 -18.12 0.85
N GLU A 427 2.50 -18.70 1.36
CA GLU A 427 3.21 -19.81 0.69
C GLU A 427 2.35 -21.05 0.60
N LYS A 428 1.62 -21.36 1.69
CA LYS A 428 0.73 -22.52 1.79
C LYS A 428 -0.58 -22.13 2.44
N ILE A 429 -1.67 -22.74 2.03
CA ILE A 429 -2.95 -22.75 2.75
C ILE A 429 -3.28 -24.18 3.09
N ILE A 430 -3.44 -24.49 4.38
CA ILE A 430 -3.75 -25.83 4.87
C ILE A 430 -5.08 -25.83 5.60
N VAL A 431 -6.01 -26.67 5.14
CA VAL A 431 -7.32 -26.89 5.73
C VAL A 431 -7.31 -28.24 6.44
N TRP A 432 -7.43 -28.23 7.77
CA TRP A 432 -7.44 -29.45 8.59
C TRP A 432 -8.87 -29.96 8.79
N LEU A 433 -9.13 -31.19 8.40
CA LEU A 433 -10.43 -31.84 8.43
C LEU A 433 -10.35 -33.13 9.28
N SER A 434 -11.36 -33.38 10.11
CA SER A 434 -11.43 -34.65 10.84
C SER A 434 -12.03 -35.76 9.98
N GLU A 435 -11.40 -36.93 9.94
CA GLU A 435 -11.95 -38.11 9.28
C GLU A 435 -13.28 -38.57 9.90
N GLN A 436 -13.50 -38.28 11.18
CA GLN A 436 -14.77 -38.53 11.86
C GLN A 436 -15.92 -37.68 11.28
N GLU A 437 -15.62 -36.47 10.82
CA GLU A 437 -16.59 -35.53 10.23
C GLU A 437 -16.66 -35.65 8.70
N PHE A 438 -15.62 -36.14 8.06
CA PHE A 438 -15.46 -36.33 6.61
C PHE A 438 -14.93 -37.74 6.30
N PRO A 439 -15.71 -38.81 6.53
CA PRO A 439 -15.24 -40.19 6.35
C PRO A 439 -14.90 -40.53 4.91
N GLY A 440 -15.56 -39.90 3.93
CA GLY A 440 -15.24 -40.03 2.50
C GLY A 440 -14.06 -39.18 2.05
N ARG A 441 -13.40 -38.45 2.98
CA ARG A 441 -12.24 -37.58 2.69
C ARG A 441 -12.52 -36.63 1.52
N LEU A 442 -11.72 -36.66 0.48
CA LEU A 442 -11.88 -35.81 -0.71
C LEU A 442 -13.25 -35.98 -1.39
N ASN A 443 -13.89 -37.14 -1.28
CA ASN A 443 -15.21 -37.37 -1.88
C ASN A 443 -16.30 -36.54 -1.18
N ASP A 444 -16.14 -36.21 0.08
CA ASP A 444 -17.11 -35.39 0.85
C ASP A 444 -16.96 -33.89 0.56
N LEU A 445 -15.94 -33.48 -0.18
CA LEU A 445 -15.70 -32.09 -0.50
C LEU A 445 -16.53 -31.64 -1.70
N PRO A 446 -17.17 -30.43 -1.66
CA PRO A 446 -17.78 -29.79 -2.81
C PRO A 446 -16.78 -29.59 -3.97
N GLU A 447 -17.29 -29.61 -5.20
CA GLU A 447 -16.47 -29.47 -6.41
C GLU A 447 -15.71 -28.13 -6.45
N GLU A 448 -16.30 -27.05 -5.91
CA GLU A 448 -15.65 -25.76 -5.79
C GLU A 448 -14.35 -25.84 -4.97
N LEU A 449 -14.34 -26.64 -3.91
CA LEU A 449 -13.15 -26.85 -3.07
C LEU A 449 -12.11 -27.72 -3.78
N LYS A 450 -12.54 -28.76 -4.51
CA LYS A 450 -11.64 -29.59 -5.29
C LYS A 450 -10.91 -28.78 -6.39
N ARG A 451 -11.60 -27.85 -7.04
CA ARG A 451 -10.97 -26.90 -7.99
C ARG A 451 -9.91 -26.02 -7.34
N LEU A 452 -10.11 -25.63 -6.09
CA LEU A 452 -9.14 -24.82 -5.36
C LEU A 452 -7.86 -25.61 -4.96
N MET A 453 -7.89 -26.94 -4.94
CA MET A 453 -6.69 -27.76 -4.78
C MET A 453 -5.69 -27.53 -5.93
N ALA A 454 -6.19 -27.36 -7.15
CA ALA A 454 -5.34 -27.03 -8.30
C ALA A 454 -4.69 -25.63 -8.18
N LYS A 455 -5.17 -24.78 -7.25
CA LYS A 455 -4.57 -23.48 -6.92
C LYS A 455 -3.54 -23.54 -5.78
N GLY A 456 -3.22 -24.74 -5.29
CA GLY A 456 -2.22 -24.98 -4.25
C GLY A 456 -2.76 -25.10 -2.82
N ILE A 457 -4.09 -25.14 -2.62
CA ILE A 457 -4.68 -25.34 -1.30
C ILE A 457 -4.59 -26.82 -0.91
N ALA A 458 -4.05 -27.11 0.27
CA ALA A 458 -3.92 -28.44 0.82
C ALA A 458 -5.06 -28.76 1.79
N PHE A 459 -5.83 -29.83 1.53
CA PHE A 459 -6.77 -30.42 2.47
C PHE A 459 -6.12 -31.61 3.16
N ARG A 460 -5.99 -31.56 4.49
CA ARG A 460 -5.36 -32.57 5.32
C ARG A 460 -6.41 -33.22 6.21
N PHE A 461 -6.51 -34.56 6.13
CA PHE A 461 -7.44 -35.36 6.92
C PHE A 461 -6.71 -35.95 8.11
N VAL A 462 -7.28 -35.75 9.30
CA VAL A 462 -6.70 -36.18 10.58
C VAL A 462 -7.69 -37.08 11.32
N SER A 463 -7.19 -38.10 12.00
CA SER A 463 -7.98 -39.12 12.71
C SER A 463 -8.74 -38.52 13.90
N GLU A 464 -8.15 -37.54 14.58
CA GLU A 464 -8.69 -36.99 15.81
C GLU A 464 -9.41 -35.66 15.58
N ASN A 465 -10.54 -35.47 16.25
CA ASN A 465 -11.34 -34.25 16.13
C ASN A 465 -11.10 -33.29 17.29
N PHE A 466 -10.05 -32.48 17.19
CA PHE A 466 -9.76 -31.43 18.17
C PHE A 466 -10.58 -30.13 17.96
N ARG A 467 -11.68 -30.18 17.23
CA ARG A 467 -12.56 -29.02 16.96
C ARG A 467 -11.79 -27.82 16.38
N SER A 468 -11.97 -26.60 16.95
CA SER A 468 -11.26 -25.38 16.51
C SER A 468 -9.74 -25.44 16.75
N HIS A 469 -9.29 -26.26 17.69
CA HIS A 469 -7.87 -26.42 17.99
C HIS A 469 -7.07 -27.09 16.85
N LYS A 470 -7.72 -27.80 15.92
CA LYS A 470 -7.06 -28.39 14.73
C LYS A 470 -6.25 -27.37 13.94
N LYS A 471 -6.71 -26.09 13.88
CA LYS A 471 -6.07 -25.04 13.04
C LYS A 471 -4.65 -24.70 13.44
N TYR A 472 -4.25 -24.89 14.71
CA TYR A 472 -2.88 -24.66 15.17
C TYR A 472 -2.17 -25.98 15.54
N HIS A 473 -2.89 -26.97 16.06
CA HIS A 473 -2.34 -28.21 16.63
C HIS A 473 -1.41 -28.95 15.66
N TYR A 474 -1.89 -29.18 14.43
CA TYR A 474 -1.13 -29.94 13.45
C TYR A 474 -0.09 -29.10 12.73
N VAL A 475 -0.42 -27.87 12.37
CA VAL A 475 0.51 -27.00 11.62
C VAL A 475 1.77 -26.67 12.43
N PHE A 476 1.66 -26.41 13.73
CA PHE A 476 2.84 -26.15 14.57
C PHE A 476 3.72 -27.37 14.74
N ARG A 477 3.14 -28.58 14.76
CA ARG A 477 3.91 -29.84 14.84
C ARG A 477 4.58 -30.21 13.53
N GLU A 478 3.88 -30.03 12.40
CA GLU A 478 4.42 -30.38 11.08
C GLU A 478 5.41 -29.35 10.54
N TYR A 479 5.27 -28.08 10.95
CA TYR A 479 6.05 -26.93 10.45
C TYR A 479 6.58 -26.05 11.60
N PRO A 480 7.39 -26.59 12.53
CA PRO A 480 7.81 -25.87 13.74
C PRO A 480 8.66 -24.62 13.45
N ASP A 481 9.40 -24.62 12.33
CA ASP A 481 10.28 -23.53 11.91
C ASP A 481 9.55 -22.47 11.05
N SER A 482 8.26 -22.68 10.75
CA SER A 482 7.51 -21.82 9.85
C SER A 482 6.76 -20.72 10.59
N LYS A 483 6.62 -19.59 9.91
CA LYS A 483 5.68 -18.53 10.30
C LYS A 483 4.26 -18.99 9.99
N VAL A 484 3.36 -18.94 10.95
CA VAL A 484 1.99 -19.44 10.80
C VAL A 484 0.98 -18.33 11.05
N ILE A 485 -0.01 -18.22 10.18
CA ILE A 485 -1.20 -17.40 10.39
C ILE A 485 -2.41 -18.30 10.52
N THR A 486 -3.13 -18.21 11.64
CA THR A 486 -4.42 -18.89 11.79
C THR A 486 -5.58 -17.98 11.43
N VAL A 487 -6.58 -18.52 10.74
CA VAL A 487 -7.79 -17.81 10.31
C VAL A 487 -9.05 -18.65 10.59
N ASP A 488 -10.21 -18.01 10.64
CA ASP A 488 -11.52 -18.67 10.82
C ASP A 488 -12.16 -18.98 9.46
N ASP A 489 -13.01 -20.00 9.39
CA ASP A 489 -13.59 -20.56 8.18
C ASP A 489 -14.89 -19.87 7.68
N ASP A 490 -15.41 -18.91 8.43
CA ASP A 490 -16.72 -18.29 8.22
C ASP A 490 -16.66 -16.80 7.86
N LEU A 491 -15.49 -16.31 7.43
CA LEU A 491 -15.21 -14.90 7.17
C LEU A 491 -14.57 -14.69 5.80
N ILE A 492 -14.93 -13.61 5.11
CA ILE A 492 -14.17 -13.06 3.98
C ILE A 492 -13.20 -12.03 4.54
N TYR A 493 -11.91 -12.26 4.37
CA TYR A 493 -10.85 -11.43 4.92
C TYR A 493 -10.54 -10.21 4.04
N PRO A 494 -10.18 -9.05 4.66
CA PRO A 494 -9.57 -7.92 3.94
C PRO A 494 -8.32 -8.35 3.18
N ARG A 495 -8.07 -7.74 2.03
CA ARG A 495 -6.93 -8.11 1.17
C ARG A 495 -5.56 -7.97 1.81
N ASN A 496 -5.41 -7.06 2.74
CA ASN A 496 -4.15 -6.76 3.44
C ASN A 496 -4.01 -7.51 4.77
N THR A 497 -4.82 -8.53 5.04
CA THR A 497 -4.79 -9.28 6.31
C THR A 497 -3.44 -9.91 6.57
N VAL A 498 -2.92 -10.67 5.61
CA VAL A 498 -1.62 -11.35 5.72
C VAL A 498 -0.47 -10.35 5.76
N GLU A 499 -0.49 -9.35 4.87
CA GLU A 499 0.52 -8.30 4.78
C GLU A 499 0.67 -7.52 6.10
N ARG A 500 -0.44 -7.13 6.72
CA ARG A 500 -0.43 -6.43 8.01
C ARG A 500 0.18 -7.27 9.13
N LEU A 501 -0.19 -8.53 9.21
CA LEU A 501 0.35 -9.45 10.22
C LEU A 501 1.86 -9.67 10.04
N LEU A 502 2.31 -9.81 8.80
CA LEU A 502 3.73 -9.90 8.49
C LEU A 502 4.48 -8.61 8.80
N SER A 503 3.92 -7.45 8.46
CA SER A 503 4.53 -6.15 8.79
C SER A 503 4.70 -5.97 10.30
N LEU A 504 3.70 -6.38 11.10
CA LEU A 504 3.80 -6.39 12.56
C LEU A 504 4.88 -7.37 13.05
N SER A 505 4.98 -8.55 12.46
CA SER A 505 5.98 -9.55 12.85
C SER A 505 7.42 -9.11 12.58
N TYR A 506 7.66 -8.30 11.54
CA TYR A 506 8.96 -7.68 11.29
C TYR A 506 9.29 -6.58 12.30
N GLN A 507 8.29 -5.81 12.70
CA GLN A 507 8.46 -4.74 13.69
C GLN A 507 8.62 -5.29 15.10
N TYR A 508 7.96 -6.41 15.42
CA TYR A 508 7.97 -7.08 16.72
C TYR A 508 8.35 -8.56 16.57
N PRO A 509 9.63 -8.88 16.36
CA PRO A 509 10.10 -10.28 16.31
C PRO A 509 9.68 -11.04 17.58
N ASP A 510 9.46 -12.35 17.47
CA ASP A 510 9.10 -13.25 18.59
C ASP A 510 7.79 -12.88 19.32
N THR A 511 6.95 -12.04 18.72
CA THR A 511 5.68 -11.58 19.28
C THR A 511 4.50 -12.13 18.46
N VAL A 512 3.45 -12.58 19.13
CA VAL A 512 2.20 -12.93 18.47
C VAL A 512 1.52 -11.66 17.97
N CYS A 513 1.11 -11.64 16.69
CA CYS A 513 0.51 -10.46 16.08
C CYS A 513 -0.95 -10.72 15.68
N GLY A 514 -1.87 -9.82 16.05
CA GLY A 514 -3.29 -9.95 15.70
C GLY A 514 -3.83 -8.68 15.05
N ASN A 515 -4.71 -8.82 14.05
CA ASN A 515 -5.42 -7.68 13.49
C ASN A 515 -6.58 -7.21 14.41
N VAL A 516 -7.08 -8.09 15.26
CA VAL A 516 -8.12 -7.79 16.25
C VAL A 516 -7.61 -8.15 17.63
N ILE A 517 -7.57 -7.17 18.53
CA ILE A 517 -7.03 -7.32 19.88
C ILE A 517 -8.10 -7.06 20.92
N ARG A 518 -8.08 -7.83 22.00
CA ARG A 518 -8.70 -7.49 23.27
C ARG A 518 -7.65 -7.21 24.32
N LYS A 519 -7.96 -6.35 25.27
CA LYS A 519 -7.11 -6.12 26.47
C LYS A 519 -7.75 -6.78 27.68
N ILE A 520 -6.97 -7.60 28.38
CA ILE A 520 -7.34 -8.17 29.67
C ILE A 520 -7.48 -7.05 30.69
N HIS A 521 -8.56 -7.09 31.48
CA HIS A 521 -8.73 -6.22 32.64
C HIS A 521 -8.61 -7.02 33.93
N MET A 522 -8.04 -6.38 34.94
CA MET A 522 -7.93 -6.94 36.30
C MET A 522 -8.98 -6.30 37.21
N ASP A 523 -9.59 -7.09 38.09
CA ASP A 523 -10.40 -6.66 39.20
C ASP A 523 -9.59 -6.96 40.48
N GLY A 524 -8.80 -6.00 40.94
CA GLY A 524 -7.75 -6.21 41.98
C GLY A 524 -6.63 -7.09 41.44
N ASN A 525 -6.33 -8.20 42.13
CA ASN A 525 -5.27 -9.14 41.73
C ASN A 525 -5.79 -10.30 40.85
N SER A 526 -7.08 -10.34 40.52
CA SER A 526 -7.68 -11.40 39.72
C SER A 526 -8.14 -10.88 38.36
N PHE A 527 -8.25 -11.77 37.36
CA PHE A 527 -8.77 -11.40 36.04
C PHE A 527 -10.26 -11.03 36.13
N SER A 528 -10.65 -9.94 35.48
CA SER A 528 -12.06 -9.63 35.28
C SER A 528 -12.71 -10.62 34.30
N VAL A 529 -14.04 -10.70 34.33
CA VAL A 529 -14.81 -11.54 33.35
C VAL A 529 -14.50 -11.12 31.89
N TYR A 530 -14.43 -12.09 30.99
CA TYR A 530 -14.06 -11.92 29.59
C TYR A 530 -14.83 -10.82 28.84
N ARG A 531 -16.14 -10.65 29.14
CA ARG A 531 -16.98 -9.62 28.51
C ARG A 531 -16.57 -8.18 28.89
N LYS A 532 -15.86 -7.97 30.01
CA LYS A 532 -15.30 -6.67 30.40
C LYS A 532 -14.02 -6.34 29.66
N TRP A 533 -13.38 -7.31 29.01
CA TRP A 533 -12.14 -7.09 28.26
C TRP A 533 -12.40 -6.18 27.07
N THR A 534 -11.63 -5.08 26.97
CA THR A 534 -11.84 -4.05 25.94
C THR A 534 -11.40 -4.54 24.58
N LYS A 535 -12.29 -4.41 23.57
CA LYS A 535 -11.92 -4.61 22.16
C LYS A 535 -11.21 -3.37 21.63
N VAL A 536 -10.07 -3.57 20.99
CA VAL A 536 -9.27 -2.49 20.37
C VAL A 536 -9.29 -2.69 18.86
N PHE A 537 -9.88 -1.74 18.13
CA PHE A 537 -10.07 -1.82 16.67
C PHE A 537 -9.31 -0.75 15.88
N THR A 538 -8.89 0.34 16.54
CA THR A 538 -8.51 1.59 15.83
C THR A 538 -7.18 2.20 16.28
N MET A 539 -6.50 1.61 17.26
CA MET A 539 -5.23 2.16 17.78
C MET A 539 -4.10 1.13 17.70
N PRO A 540 -2.84 1.59 17.47
CA PRO A 540 -1.68 0.75 17.69
C PRO A 540 -1.69 0.21 19.12
N VAL A 541 -1.47 -1.08 19.25
CA VAL A 541 -1.40 -1.72 20.56
C VAL A 541 0.05 -2.13 20.79
N ASN A 542 0.72 -1.45 21.71
CA ASN A 542 2.07 -1.83 22.09
C ASN A 542 2.13 -3.29 22.53
N SER A 543 3.24 -3.95 22.21
CA SER A 543 3.47 -5.33 22.58
C SER A 543 3.35 -5.52 24.11
N SER A 544 2.42 -6.36 24.56
CA SER A 544 2.08 -6.55 25.96
C SER A 544 1.53 -7.94 26.26
N LEU A 545 1.76 -8.44 27.47
CA LEU A 545 1.10 -9.63 28.00
C LEU A 545 -0.40 -9.41 28.22
N GLN A 546 -0.86 -8.16 28.36
CA GLN A 546 -2.25 -7.79 28.55
C GLN A 546 -3.10 -8.01 27.29
N ASN A 547 -2.48 -8.07 26.13
CA ASN A 547 -3.18 -8.19 24.87
C ASN A 547 -3.53 -9.66 24.55
N VAL A 548 -4.69 -9.84 23.94
CA VAL A 548 -5.19 -11.12 23.43
C VAL A 548 -5.54 -10.96 21.96
N ALA A 549 -4.89 -11.70 21.10
CA ALA A 549 -5.27 -11.75 19.68
C ALA A 549 -6.55 -12.59 19.51
N ILE A 550 -7.44 -12.15 18.61
CA ILE A 550 -8.74 -12.80 18.35
C ILE A 550 -8.76 -13.35 16.92
N GLY A 551 -9.06 -14.64 16.77
CA GLY A 551 -9.00 -15.41 15.53
C GLY A 551 -9.74 -14.79 14.35
N CYS A 552 -10.87 -14.10 14.61
CA CYS A 552 -11.64 -13.45 13.54
C CYS A 552 -10.88 -12.38 12.75
N GLY A 553 -9.76 -11.87 13.25
CA GLY A 553 -8.89 -10.93 12.54
C GLY A 553 -7.72 -11.60 11.79
N GLY A 554 -7.51 -12.90 12.00
CA GLY A 554 -6.26 -13.58 11.70
C GLY A 554 -5.21 -13.31 12.76
N ILE A 555 -4.42 -14.33 13.09
CA ILE A 555 -3.37 -14.26 14.12
C ILE A 555 -2.08 -14.87 13.55
N TYR A 556 -1.01 -14.10 13.59
CA TYR A 556 0.33 -14.56 13.26
C TYR A 556 1.03 -15.10 14.51
N TYR A 557 1.68 -16.23 14.36
CA TYR A 557 2.50 -16.87 15.37
C TYR A 557 3.94 -17.03 14.85
N PRO A 558 4.95 -16.58 15.63
CA PRO A 558 6.35 -16.80 15.29
C PRO A 558 6.72 -18.29 15.46
N PRO A 559 7.79 -18.78 14.82
CA PRO A 559 8.32 -20.12 15.07
C PRO A 559 8.68 -20.33 16.55
N HIS A 560 8.59 -21.55 17.04
CA HIS A 560 9.08 -21.99 18.38
C HIS A 560 8.54 -21.22 19.60
N TRP A 561 7.45 -20.46 19.46
CA TRP A 561 6.89 -19.69 20.59
C TRP A 561 6.24 -20.55 21.68
N TYR A 562 5.93 -21.80 21.39
CA TYR A 562 5.16 -22.74 22.20
C TYR A 562 6.03 -23.84 22.84
N GLY A 563 5.45 -24.62 23.76
CA GLY A 563 6.00 -25.85 24.33
C GLY A 563 5.07 -27.02 24.09
N GLU A 564 5.49 -28.25 24.47
CA GLU A 564 4.73 -29.48 24.27
C GLU A 564 3.35 -29.47 24.97
N GLU A 565 3.23 -28.75 26.08
CA GLU A 565 1.97 -28.57 26.82
C GLU A 565 0.86 -27.95 25.98
N LEU A 566 1.19 -27.20 24.91
CA LEU A 566 0.21 -26.63 23.98
C LEU A 566 -0.66 -27.71 23.33
N PHE A 567 -0.12 -28.91 23.19
CA PHE A 567 -0.72 -30.03 22.46
C PHE A 567 -1.42 -31.05 23.37
N ASP A 568 -1.45 -30.84 24.68
CA ASP A 568 -2.07 -31.74 25.62
C ASP A 568 -3.59 -31.71 25.50
N TRP A 569 -4.12 -32.62 24.68
CA TRP A 569 -5.55 -32.72 24.44
C TRP A 569 -6.35 -33.11 25.69
N LYS A 570 -5.76 -33.83 26.63
CA LYS A 570 -6.43 -34.16 27.88
C LYS A 570 -6.77 -32.90 28.67
N ILE A 571 -5.79 -32.02 28.86
CA ILE A 571 -5.99 -30.72 29.53
C ILE A 571 -6.92 -29.82 28.70
N ILE A 572 -6.74 -29.75 27.39
CA ILE A 572 -7.60 -28.95 26.51
C ILE A 572 -9.07 -29.37 26.63
N SER A 573 -9.33 -30.68 26.54
CA SER A 573 -10.70 -31.20 26.58
C SER A 573 -11.39 -30.99 27.92
N GLU A 574 -10.65 -30.96 28.99
CA GLU A 574 -11.17 -30.73 30.35
C GLU A 574 -11.39 -29.25 30.65
N HIS A 575 -10.45 -28.36 30.30
CA HIS A 575 -10.41 -26.99 30.75
C HIS A 575 -10.79 -25.96 29.70
N CYS A 576 -10.53 -26.20 28.39
CA CYS A 576 -10.74 -25.24 27.32
C CYS A 576 -11.15 -25.85 25.96
N PRO A 577 -12.21 -26.67 25.88
CA PRO A 577 -12.54 -27.45 24.69
C PRO A 577 -13.08 -26.66 23.50
N SER A 578 -13.43 -25.36 23.65
CA SER A 578 -14.14 -24.60 22.62
C SER A 578 -13.66 -23.16 22.44
N ALA A 579 -12.58 -22.75 23.11
CA ALA A 579 -12.07 -21.40 23.08
C ALA A 579 -10.54 -21.40 22.80
N ASP A 580 -10.18 -21.79 21.60
CA ASP A 580 -8.78 -21.88 21.16
C ASP A 580 -8.00 -20.58 21.38
N ASP A 581 -8.58 -19.41 21.14
CA ASP A 581 -7.95 -18.11 21.45
C ASP A 581 -7.55 -17.96 22.93
N LEU A 582 -8.39 -18.47 23.86
CA LEU A 582 -8.11 -18.43 25.30
C LEU A 582 -7.05 -19.44 25.71
N TRP A 583 -7.08 -20.64 25.11
CA TRP A 583 -6.04 -21.66 25.32
C TRP A 583 -4.66 -21.18 24.86
N LEU A 584 -4.59 -20.61 23.66
CA LEU A 584 -3.37 -20.03 23.10
C LEU A 584 -2.88 -18.89 24.00
N LYS A 585 -3.77 -18.00 24.44
CA LYS A 585 -3.44 -16.92 25.37
C LYS A 585 -2.91 -17.40 26.71
N ALA A 586 -3.46 -18.45 27.28
CA ALA A 586 -2.97 -19.03 28.52
C ALA A 586 -1.52 -19.55 28.39
N ASN A 587 -1.21 -20.21 27.25
CA ASN A 587 0.15 -20.66 26.94
C ASN A 587 1.10 -19.48 26.65
N GLU A 588 0.64 -18.41 25.98
CA GLU A 588 1.42 -17.16 25.82
C GLU A 588 1.81 -16.55 27.17
N LEU A 589 0.88 -16.51 28.15
CA LEU A 589 1.17 -16.01 29.49
C LEU A 589 2.20 -16.87 30.23
N LYS A 590 2.05 -18.20 30.19
CA LYS A 590 3.01 -19.13 30.79
C LYS A 590 4.42 -18.93 30.24
N ARG A 591 4.55 -18.70 28.96
CA ARG A 591 5.83 -18.55 28.25
C ARG A 591 6.30 -17.10 28.12
N ARG A 592 5.52 -16.15 28.66
CA ARG A 592 5.78 -14.70 28.59
C ARG A 592 5.87 -14.15 27.17
N VAL A 593 5.16 -14.78 26.24
CA VAL A 593 5.06 -14.29 24.86
C VAL A 593 4.09 -13.12 24.82
N LYS A 594 4.57 -11.99 24.36
CA LYS A 594 3.77 -10.78 24.22
C LYS A 594 2.89 -10.86 22.98
N VAL A 595 1.82 -10.07 22.98
CA VAL A 595 0.91 -9.93 21.84
C VAL A 595 0.88 -8.46 21.44
N THR A 596 0.89 -8.20 20.12
CA THR A 596 0.76 -6.86 19.54
C THR A 596 -0.29 -6.85 18.44
N GLY A 597 -0.71 -5.67 18.04
CA GLY A 597 -1.66 -5.53 16.94
C GLY A 597 -1.88 -4.10 16.51
N GLY A 598 -2.47 -3.96 15.34
CA GLY A 598 -3.07 -2.74 14.85
C GLY A 598 -2.13 -1.64 14.47
N GLY A 599 -2.35 -0.47 14.26
CA GLY A 599 -1.70 0.73 13.77
C GLY A 599 -2.63 1.53 12.90
N GLU A 600 -3.26 0.87 11.95
CA GLU A 600 -4.29 1.43 11.07
C GLU A 600 -5.65 0.78 11.34
N PHE A 601 -6.71 1.46 10.92
CA PHE A 601 -8.05 0.88 10.96
C PHE A 601 -8.08 -0.45 10.19
N TYR A 602 -8.44 -1.53 10.89
CA TYR A 602 -8.67 -2.83 10.27
C TYR A 602 -10.18 -3.05 10.15
N PRO A 603 -10.73 -3.14 8.93
CA PRO A 603 -12.15 -3.37 8.75
C PRO A 603 -12.51 -4.76 9.28
N ARG A 604 -13.64 -4.85 9.91
CA ARG A 604 -14.16 -6.15 10.36
C ARG A 604 -14.33 -7.07 9.15
N PRO A 605 -13.77 -8.29 9.16
CA PRO A 605 -14.00 -9.27 8.11
C PRO A 605 -15.50 -9.51 7.88
N ILE A 606 -15.88 -9.81 6.64
CA ILE A 606 -17.28 -9.98 6.26
C ILE A 606 -17.73 -11.38 6.62
N GLU A 607 -18.77 -11.47 7.45
CA GLU A 607 -19.37 -12.74 7.85
C GLU A 607 -20.05 -13.42 6.65
N LEU A 608 -19.76 -14.70 6.44
CA LEU A 608 -20.41 -15.49 5.39
C LEU A 608 -21.89 -15.76 5.75
N PRO A 609 -22.81 -15.71 4.78
CA PRO A 609 -24.21 -15.99 5.02
C PRO A 609 -24.43 -17.37 5.64
N GLN A 610 -25.41 -17.49 6.54
CA GLN A 610 -25.85 -18.75 7.19
C GLN A 610 -24.82 -19.43 8.12
N THR A 611 -23.53 -19.08 8.07
CA THR A 611 -22.50 -19.70 8.93
C THR A 611 -22.66 -19.30 10.40
N GLN A 612 -23.25 -18.15 10.67
CA GLN A 612 -23.44 -17.60 12.02
C GLN A 612 -24.48 -18.34 12.87
N ASN A 613 -25.34 -19.18 12.28
CA ASN A 613 -26.32 -19.98 13.04
C ASN A 613 -25.63 -20.99 13.96
N ASN A 614 -24.45 -21.50 13.55
CA ASN A 614 -23.65 -22.49 14.28
C ASN A 614 -22.36 -21.88 14.86
N SER A 615 -22.31 -20.55 15.08
CA SER A 615 -21.07 -19.91 15.54
C SER A 615 -20.73 -20.26 16.99
N LEU A 616 -19.44 -20.57 17.23
CA LEU A 616 -18.91 -20.76 18.58
C LEU A 616 -19.10 -19.50 19.43
N GLN A 617 -19.09 -18.31 18.83
CA GLN A 617 -19.33 -17.05 19.51
C GLN A 617 -20.72 -17.01 20.20
N LYS A 618 -21.77 -17.50 19.54
CA LYS A 618 -23.11 -17.57 20.14
C LYS A 618 -23.15 -18.56 21.31
N LYS A 619 -22.48 -19.70 21.17
CA LYS A 619 -22.41 -20.73 22.24
C LYS A 619 -21.55 -20.21 23.40
N ASN A 620 -20.39 -19.64 23.12
CA ASN A 620 -19.43 -19.20 24.13
C ASN A 620 -19.84 -17.92 24.87
N ASN A 621 -20.58 -17.00 24.24
CA ASN A 621 -21.10 -15.77 24.83
C ASN A 621 -22.57 -15.83 25.21
N GLY A 622 -23.19 -17.01 25.24
CA GLY A 622 -24.56 -17.22 25.65
C GLY A 622 -24.82 -16.94 27.13
N LYS A 623 -26.05 -17.29 27.65
CA LYS A 623 -26.43 -17.05 29.06
C LYS A 623 -25.42 -17.61 30.08
N THR A 624 -24.75 -18.71 29.76
CA THR A 624 -23.76 -19.40 30.64
C THR A 624 -22.33 -18.92 30.46
N ASN A 625 -22.05 -18.03 29.52
CA ASN A 625 -20.74 -17.49 29.18
C ASN A 625 -19.58 -18.51 29.32
N LEU A 626 -19.46 -19.42 28.35
CA LEU A 626 -18.46 -20.50 28.39
C LEU A 626 -17.02 -19.97 28.37
N ASN A 627 -16.76 -18.79 27.77
CA ASN A 627 -15.43 -18.18 27.80
C ASN A 627 -15.00 -17.84 29.21
N ASP A 628 -15.89 -17.29 30.06
CA ASP A 628 -15.58 -17.00 31.47
C ASP A 628 -15.26 -18.29 32.25
N LYS A 629 -16.04 -19.37 32.01
CA LYS A 629 -15.81 -20.66 32.65
C LYS A 629 -14.45 -21.27 32.27
N GLN A 630 -14.17 -21.31 30.95
CA GLN A 630 -12.91 -21.87 30.45
C GLN A 630 -11.72 -21.04 30.93
N TRP A 631 -11.79 -19.70 30.87
CA TRP A 631 -10.72 -18.86 31.38
C TRP A 631 -10.48 -19.03 32.90
N LYS A 632 -11.55 -19.09 33.67
CA LYS A 632 -11.45 -19.37 35.11
C LYS A 632 -10.80 -20.72 35.38
N SER A 633 -11.20 -21.77 34.66
CA SER A 633 -10.65 -23.13 34.79
C SER A 633 -9.15 -23.17 34.49
N LEU A 634 -8.71 -22.45 33.41
CA LEU A 634 -7.28 -22.31 33.08
C LEU A 634 -6.50 -21.53 34.14
N ASN A 635 -7.12 -20.47 34.70
CA ASN A 635 -6.50 -19.69 35.76
C ASN A 635 -6.36 -20.50 37.04
N GLU A 636 -7.35 -21.28 37.43
CA GLU A 636 -7.28 -22.19 38.58
C GLU A 636 -6.20 -23.25 38.42
N LEU A 637 -6.02 -23.79 37.18
CA LEU A 637 -5.01 -24.79 36.85
C LEU A 637 -3.59 -24.23 36.91
N TRP A 638 -3.35 -23.03 36.37
CA TRP A 638 -2.00 -22.52 36.11
C TRP A 638 -1.64 -21.24 36.86
N LYS A 639 -2.53 -20.70 37.72
CA LYS A 639 -2.31 -19.44 38.46
C LYS A 639 -1.91 -18.28 37.55
N LEU A 640 -2.60 -18.14 36.43
CA LEU A 640 -2.26 -17.17 35.39
C LEU A 640 -2.29 -15.72 35.86
N ASP A 641 -3.16 -15.37 36.82
CA ASP A 641 -3.23 -14.05 37.44
C ASP A 641 -1.99 -13.75 38.29
N GLU A 642 -1.48 -14.73 39.03
CA GLU A 642 -0.22 -14.60 39.75
C GLU A 642 0.96 -14.38 38.78
N LEU A 643 1.05 -15.17 37.71
CA LEU A 643 2.07 -15.03 36.65
C LEU A 643 1.98 -13.66 35.95
N TYR A 644 0.77 -13.12 35.82
CA TYR A 644 0.53 -11.81 35.24
C TYR A 644 0.92 -10.67 36.19
N CYS A 645 0.57 -10.73 37.47
CA CYS A 645 0.80 -9.69 38.48
C CYS A 645 2.26 -9.51 38.87
N ILE A 646 3.08 -10.57 38.84
CA ILE A 646 4.51 -10.53 39.20
C ILE A 646 5.30 -9.47 38.38
N ASN A 647 4.77 -9.00 37.24
CA ASN A 647 5.46 -8.13 36.31
C ASN A 647 4.67 -6.85 35.91
N GLY A 648 3.61 -6.53 36.63
CA GLY A 648 2.79 -5.31 36.44
C GLY A 648 3.19 -4.13 37.36
N LYS A 649 4.35 -4.20 38.03
CA LYS A 649 4.91 -3.09 38.82
C LYS A 649 6.18 -2.54 38.18
#